data_0ed9edcacecdea0b0a6c9016397bbd46
#
_entry.id   0ed9edcacecdea0b0a6c9016397bbd46
#
_cell.length_a   1.000
_cell.length_b   1.000
_cell.length_c   1.000
_cell.angle_alpha   90.00
_cell.angle_beta   90.00
_cell.angle_gamma   90.00
#
_symmetry.space_group_name_H-M   'P 1'
#
loop_
_entity.id
_entity.type
_entity.pdbx_description
1 polymer ?
#
loop_
_entity_poly.entity_id
_entity_poly.type
_entity_poly.pdbx_seq_one_letter_code
_entity_poly.pdbx_strand_id
1 'polypeptide(L)'
;MKQFSQILFGLLMLTQSAQAQVAVQVNCSQWEEYPLVKKIGVYQTPLVNKKWLDRDFPKLEDLEARSMRYEMACGKDDLYGQPCVLGTAKRPTYSMTDVDYLLTLAKKYTPSLIIAHGYTPTILQSRPDEWAGFMDTPTDYDTWSAINKRFAREWRSKKYTNSYVEIWNEPDLKDGFFTGTLDDYLHIYETAAPAVIEGYSDIKVGGPSGAFNWWHQALCDRAKQKGLPLDFLSGHTYGPDYSGQLNAMRAALNSLGNNEAEMLLTEYSPYTPAEYQADGPVEKAEAAMTFFNALPGMLACPDLTHVSWAQYIDPGFFVGDKLGLIDRDSGAPKALYNAFRLYGMMPADRCQINIGGNVLQGMASVADDCVTAVVWNPSTTEQTFNMTLTNIPFKTGTLEVWHIDETENSWYETRKSTFTVSRSEPATINLKRQQLSDFVRSKGVCFVRIKSDEAKPLFPTTRLGTVVRTHQWFPNRTNEASYALFDPKTWTVRMSSNQEATGWALVGIEAERLPDYIQVNGKRNGSMRRSGSNYALCLRIDYQASTGEYVHSVLFHGGVYRDTRTTVLPWGTKRVPDEVVRVDNLNDFVIPVAEHQPADFNGRVILTCDMASIGSGVKQNFQFSEGTPTGISTPTPTAGEVQEEAFYDLTGRRMHHAEGLCIVRHTDGSTQKIYVPR
;
A
#
# COMPACT_ATOMS: atom_id res chain seq x y z
N MET A 1 58.78 22.54 39.69
CA MET A 1 58.28 21.44 38.79
C MET A 1 56.97 20.84 39.22
N LYS A 2 56.48 20.88 40.47
CA LYS A 2 55.17 20.32 40.87
C LYS A 2 53.91 21.19 40.48
N GLN A 3 54.11 22.50 40.31
CA GLN A 3 52.98 23.38 39.91
C GLN A 3 52.73 23.41 38.42
N PHE A 4 53.68 23.09 37.56
CA PHE A 4 53.49 23.01 36.12
C PHE A 4 52.75 21.74 35.70
N SER A 5 52.83 20.65 36.47
CA SER A 5 52.15 19.38 36.19
C SER A 5 50.66 19.43 36.48
N GLN A 6 50.20 20.26 37.40
CA GLN A 6 48.75 20.38 37.71
C GLN A 6 47.96 21.27 36.72
N ILE A 7 48.64 22.22 36.10
CA ILE A 7 48.05 23.09 35.07
C ILE A 7 47.92 22.32 33.74
N LEU A 8 48.84 21.43 33.42
CA LEU A 8 48.79 20.61 32.23
C LEU A 8 47.73 19.49 32.33
N PHE A 9 47.45 18.97 33.54
CA PHE A 9 46.40 18.00 33.79
C PHE A 9 44.98 18.64 33.79
N GLY A 10 44.89 19.90 34.22
CA GLY A 10 43.66 20.68 34.17
C GLY A 10 43.27 21.11 32.76
N LEU A 11 44.23 21.32 31.83
CA LEU A 11 43.93 21.63 30.42
C LEU A 11 43.64 20.38 29.57
N LEU A 12 44.07 19.19 29.98
CA LEU A 12 43.74 17.94 29.26
C LEU A 12 42.36 17.38 29.57
N MET A 13 41.69 17.88 30.64
CA MET A 13 40.30 17.48 30.97
C MET A 13 39.23 18.42 30.39
N LEU A 14 39.60 19.46 29.65
CA LEU A 14 38.68 20.42 29.06
C LEU A 14 38.54 20.34 27.53
N THR A 15 39.17 19.36 26.91
CA THR A 15 38.88 19.01 25.52
C THR A 15 37.97 17.78 25.45
N GLN A 16 36.82 17.78 26.14
CA GLN A 16 35.66 17.17 25.54
C GLN A 16 35.36 18.03 24.32
N SER A 17 35.78 17.57 23.15
CA SER A 17 35.37 18.13 21.88
C SER A 17 33.84 18.20 21.95
N ALA A 18 33.28 19.40 22.03
CA ALA A 18 31.83 19.58 21.78
C ALA A 18 31.60 19.00 20.40
N GLN A 19 31.08 17.78 20.34
CA GLN A 19 30.75 17.15 19.10
C GLN A 19 29.71 18.06 18.47
N ALA A 20 30.03 18.63 17.31
CA ALA A 20 29.14 19.59 16.65
C ALA A 20 27.79 18.90 16.41
N GLN A 21 26.72 19.50 16.95
CA GLN A 21 25.35 18.95 16.76
C GLN A 21 25.02 18.91 15.30
N VAL A 22 24.48 17.78 14.83
CA VAL A 22 24.07 17.60 13.44
C VAL A 22 22.84 18.47 13.17
N ALA A 23 22.89 19.31 12.14
CA ALA A 23 21.73 20.09 11.72
C ALA A 23 20.75 19.21 10.93
N VAL A 24 19.49 19.18 11.35
CA VAL A 24 18.38 18.51 10.66
C VAL A 24 17.36 19.57 10.26
N GLN A 25 17.04 19.70 8.98
CA GLN A 25 16.11 20.69 8.46
C GLN A 25 14.96 19.98 7.74
N VAL A 26 13.72 20.19 8.19
CA VAL A 26 12.50 19.65 7.60
C VAL A 26 11.68 20.80 7.00
N ASN A 27 11.32 20.68 5.72
CA ASN A 27 10.46 21.65 5.05
C ASN A 27 9.11 21.03 4.70
N CYS A 28 8.08 21.31 5.49
CA CYS A 28 6.75 20.72 5.36
C CYS A 28 5.98 21.12 4.09
N SER A 29 6.39 22.19 3.40
CA SER A 29 5.74 22.65 2.16
C SER A 29 6.37 22.06 0.89
N GLN A 30 7.50 21.39 0.99
CA GLN A 30 8.20 20.79 -0.14
C GLN A 30 8.10 19.27 -0.08
N TRP A 31 7.34 18.70 -1.01
CA TRP A 31 7.09 17.27 -1.06
C TRP A 31 8.23 16.52 -1.73
N GLU A 32 8.58 15.37 -1.16
CA GLU A 32 9.49 14.42 -1.78
C GLU A 32 8.86 13.76 -3.01
N GLU A 33 9.69 13.18 -3.86
CA GLU A 33 9.29 12.59 -5.13
C GLU A 33 8.26 11.47 -4.93
N TYR A 34 8.50 10.55 -4.01
CA TYR A 34 7.61 9.43 -3.73
C TYR A 34 6.91 9.60 -2.38
N PRO A 35 5.58 9.36 -2.32
CA PRO A 35 4.85 9.40 -1.07
C PRO A 35 5.18 8.19 -0.19
N LEU A 36 4.86 8.31 1.09
CA LEU A 36 4.92 7.22 2.05
C LEU A 36 3.67 6.34 1.88
N VAL A 37 3.61 5.58 0.79
CA VAL A 37 2.54 4.59 0.62
C VAL A 37 2.81 3.41 1.53
N LYS A 38 1.82 3.02 2.31
CA LYS A 38 1.90 1.88 3.22
C LYS A 38 1.92 0.58 2.42
N LYS A 39 3.09 0.16 1.95
CA LYS A 39 3.28 -1.08 1.20
C LYS A 39 3.85 -2.23 2.05
N ILE A 40 4.26 -1.95 3.27
CA ILE A 40 4.83 -2.94 4.16
C ILE A 40 3.71 -3.74 4.83
N GLY A 41 3.74 -5.02 4.63
CA GLY A 41 2.92 -6.03 5.29
C GLY A 41 3.80 -7.01 6.05
N VAL A 42 3.24 -8.15 6.41
CA VAL A 42 3.93 -9.20 7.14
C VAL A 42 3.68 -10.57 6.51
N TYR A 43 4.65 -11.46 6.66
CA TYR A 43 4.52 -12.87 6.35
C TYR A 43 4.38 -13.66 7.65
N GLN A 44 3.51 -14.64 7.64
CA GLN A 44 3.36 -15.60 8.73
C GLN A 44 3.39 -17.02 8.18
N THR A 45 4.34 -17.81 8.64
CA THR A 45 4.30 -19.26 8.44
C THR A 45 3.06 -19.86 9.12
N PRO A 46 2.52 -20.96 8.63
CA PRO A 46 1.38 -21.62 9.24
C PRO A 46 1.64 -21.93 10.71
N LEU A 47 0.87 -21.33 11.59
CA LEU A 47 0.89 -21.60 13.03
C LEU A 47 -0.36 -22.37 13.41
N VAL A 48 -0.17 -23.54 13.99
CA VAL A 48 -1.29 -24.37 14.48
C VAL A 48 -1.88 -23.86 15.77
N ASN A 49 -1.14 -23.06 16.53
CA ASN A 49 -1.57 -22.62 17.86
C ASN A 49 -2.47 -21.39 17.79
N LYS A 50 -3.78 -21.63 17.82
CA LYS A 50 -4.81 -20.58 17.80
C LYS A 50 -4.64 -19.55 18.94
N LYS A 51 -4.12 -19.95 20.11
CA LYS A 51 -3.91 -19.01 21.22
C LYS A 51 -2.88 -17.92 20.89
N TRP A 52 -1.87 -18.24 20.08
CA TRP A 52 -0.92 -17.23 19.63
C TRP A 52 -1.55 -16.29 18.62
N LEU A 53 -2.36 -16.83 17.68
CA LEU A 53 -3.07 -16.01 16.70
C LEU A 53 -4.06 -15.05 17.39
N ASP A 54 -4.85 -15.56 18.34
CA ASP A 54 -5.81 -14.74 19.10
C ASP A 54 -5.13 -13.64 19.92
N ARG A 55 -3.97 -13.93 20.49
CA ARG A 55 -3.19 -12.98 21.29
C ARG A 55 -2.55 -11.88 20.44
N ASP A 56 -2.00 -12.25 19.27
CA ASP A 56 -1.03 -11.41 18.55
C ASP A 56 -1.60 -10.76 17.31
N PHE A 57 -2.59 -11.35 16.61
CA PHE A 57 -3.15 -10.75 15.39
C PHE A 57 -3.88 -9.42 15.66
N PRO A 58 -4.55 -9.18 16.77
CA PRO A 58 -5.10 -7.85 17.07
C PRO A 58 -4.06 -6.74 17.07
N LYS A 59 -2.78 -7.05 17.34
CA LYS A 59 -1.67 -6.09 17.30
C LYS A 59 -1.33 -5.61 15.88
N LEU A 60 -1.79 -6.30 14.81
CA LEU A 60 -1.64 -5.83 13.44
C LEU A 60 -2.32 -4.47 13.19
N GLU A 61 -3.34 -4.12 13.99
CA GLU A 61 -4.02 -2.84 13.90
C GLU A 61 -3.08 -1.66 14.17
N ASP A 62 -2.13 -1.81 15.09
CA ASP A 62 -1.14 -0.80 15.44
C ASP A 62 -0.11 -0.53 14.31
N LEU A 63 0.05 -1.49 13.39
CA LEU A 63 1.12 -1.46 12.39
C LEU A 63 0.68 -0.83 11.06
N GLU A 64 -0.63 -0.65 10.85
CA GLU A 64 -1.19 -0.31 9.54
C GLU A 64 -0.65 -1.21 8.41
N ALA A 65 -0.45 -2.50 8.72
CA ALA A 65 0.10 -3.47 7.78
C ALA A 65 -0.72 -3.53 6.48
N ARG A 66 -0.02 -3.46 5.34
CA ARG A 66 -0.64 -3.45 4.00
C ARG A 66 -1.28 -4.78 3.67
N SER A 67 -0.62 -5.87 4.04
CA SER A 67 -1.04 -7.24 3.72
C SER A 67 -0.52 -8.24 4.75
N MET A 68 -1.15 -9.41 4.76
CA MET A 68 -0.63 -10.62 5.37
C MET A 68 -0.39 -11.64 4.26
N ARG A 69 0.84 -12.17 4.17
CA ARG A 69 1.13 -13.36 3.37
C ARG A 69 1.00 -14.61 4.22
N TYR A 70 0.45 -15.65 3.64
CA TYR A 70 0.27 -16.94 4.26
C TYR A 70 0.44 -18.08 3.24
N GLU A 71 1.19 -19.11 3.62
CA GLU A 71 1.30 -20.32 2.82
C GLU A 71 0.26 -21.35 3.25
N MET A 72 -0.43 -21.95 2.29
CA MET A 72 -1.36 -23.04 2.58
C MET A 72 -0.65 -24.32 2.99
N ALA A 73 0.61 -24.50 2.54
CA ALA A 73 1.50 -25.60 2.89
C ALA A 73 0.84 -27.00 2.77
N CYS A 74 0.07 -27.22 1.70
CA CYS A 74 -0.62 -28.47 1.44
C CYS A 74 0.39 -29.64 1.35
N GLY A 75 0.04 -30.78 1.92
CA GLY A 75 0.90 -31.97 1.88
C GLY A 75 2.04 -32.00 2.90
N LYS A 76 2.11 -31.01 3.80
CA LYS A 76 3.12 -30.88 4.87
C LYS A 76 2.47 -30.91 6.25
N ASP A 77 1.89 -32.05 6.60
CA ASP A 77 1.05 -32.18 7.79
C ASP A 77 1.79 -31.93 9.10
N ASP A 78 3.06 -32.37 9.17
CA ASP A 78 3.82 -32.36 10.44
C ASP A 78 4.35 -30.99 10.83
N LEU A 79 4.63 -30.12 9.87
CA LEU A 79 5.24 -28.81 10.13
C LEU A 79 4.23 -27.66 10.14
N TYR A 80 3.17 -27.78 9.33
CA TYR A 80 2.27 -26.66 9.06
C TYR A 80 0.82 -26.91 9.46
N GLY A 81 0.56 -27.97 10.21
CA GLY A 81 -0.77 -28.28 10.71
C GLY A 81 -1.52 -29.31 9.89
N GLN A 82 -2.84 -29.29 9.97
CA GLN A 82 -3.69 -30.29 9.37
C GLN A 82 -3.77 -30.12 7.84
N PRO A 83 -3.73 -31.22 7.06
CA PRO A 83 -3.85 -31.16 5.62
C PRO A 83 -5.18 -30.53 5.20
N CYS A 84 -5.11 -29.58 4.26
CA CYS A 84 -6.31 -28.95 3.72
C CYS A 84 -6.96 -29.75 2.58
N VAL A 85 -6.24 -30.70 2.00
CA VAL A 85 -6.73 -31.61 0.94
C VAL A 85 -6.54 -33.06 1.36
N LEU A 86 -7.65 -33.80 1.39
CA LEU A 86 -7.76 -35.17 1.86
C LEU A 86 -8.41 -36.07 0.79
N GLY A 87 -8.53 -37.38 1.06
CA GLY A 87 -9.23 -38.32 0.20
C GLY A 87 -8.29 -38.96 -0.84
N THR A 88 -8.69 -38.95 -2.10
CA THR A 88 -7.89 -39.51 -3.22
C THR A 88 -7.90 -38.56 -4.40
N ALA A 89 -6.97 -38.69 -5.34
CA ALA A 89 -6.92 -37.89 -6.55
C ALA A 89 -8.27 -37.87 -7.30
N LYS A 90 -8.96 -39.01 -7.38
CA LYS A 90 -10.27 -39.12 -8.03
C LYS A 90 -11.43 -38.51 -7.20
N ARG A 91 -11.27 -38.40 -5.89
CA ARG A 91 -12.30 -37.90 -4.96
C ARG A 91 -11.64 -37.06 -3.85
N PRO A 92 -11.14 -35.88 -4.19
CA PRO A 92 -10.55 -34.98 -3.18
C PRO A 92 -11.65 -34.46 -2.23
N THR A 93 -11.31 -34.39 -0.95
CA THR A 93 -12.12 -33.73 0.08
C THR A 93 -11.30 -32.63 0.74
N TYR A 94 -11.94 -31.67 1.38
CA TYR A 94 -11.29 -30.46 1.83
C TYR A 94 -11.57 -30.17 3.31
N SER A 95 -10.54 -29.84 4.06
CA SER A 95 -10.60 -29.37 5.44
C SER A 95 -10.02 -27.97 5.52
N MET A 96 -10.89 -26.96 5.45
CA MET A 96 -10.46 -25.55 5.38
C MET A 96 -10.49 -24.82 6.75
N THR A 97 -10.91 -25.49 7.82
CA THR A 97 -11.21 -24.86 9.10
C THR A 97 -10.05 -24.02 9.65
N ASP A 98 -8.83 -24.54 9.66
CA ASP A 98 -7.68 -23.84 10.24
C ASP A 98 -7.15 -22.74 9.31
N VAL A 99 -7.16 -22.99 8.00
CA VAL A 99 -6.82 -21.98 6.98
C VAL A 99 -7.81 -20.83 7.02
N ASP A 100 -9.11 -21.12 7.02
CA ASP A 100 -10.18 -20.12 7.11
C ASP A 100 -10.09 -19.29 8.38
N TYR A 101 -9.79 -19.93 9.51
CA TYR A 101 -9.64 -19.23 10.79
C TYR A 101 -8.52 -18.18 10.69
N LEU A 102 -7.33 -18.57 10.25
CA LEU A 102 -6.19 -17.68 10.12
C LEU A 102 -6.45 -16.56 9.11
N LEU A 103 -6.91 -16.90 7.91
CA LEU A 103 -7.13 -15.92 6.83
C LEU A 103 -8.26 -14.93 7.18
N THR A 104 -9.33 -15.40 7.85
CA THR A 104 -10.41 -14.50 8.32
C THR A 104 -9.89 -13.53 9.38
N LEU A 105 -9.06 -14.02 10.30
CA LEU A 105 -8.45 -13.19 11.32
C LEU A 105 -7.47 -12.17 10.69
N ALA A 106 -6.62 -12.60 9.76
CA ALA A 106 -5.71 -11.73 9.04
C ALA A 106 -6.44 -10.64 8.24
N LYS A 107 -7.50 -11.02 7.51
CA LYS A 107 -8.32 -10.09 6.70
C LYS A 107 -9.02 -9.03 7.54
N LYS A 108 -9.32 -9.31 8.80
CA LYS A 108 -9.89 -8.33 9.72
C LYS A 108 -8.96 -7.15 9.95
N TYR A 109 -7.65 -7.38 9.99
CA TYR A 109 -6.65 -6.39 10.37
C TYR A 109 -5.79 -5.88 9.19
N THR A 110 -5.85 -6.54 8.03
CA THR A 110 -5.12 -6.12 6.84
C THR A 110 -6.04 -5.93 5.63
N PRO A 111 -5.80 -4.92 4.77
CA PRO A 111 -6.63 -4.70 3.59
C PRO A 111 -6.48 -5.79 2.52
N SER A 112 -5.36 -6.51 2.49
CA SER A 112 -5.06 -7.51 1.46
C SER A 112 -4.50 -8.79 2.06
N LEU A 113 -4.79 -9.92 1.40
CA LEU A 113 -4.13 -11.20 1.67
C LEU A 113 -3.28 -11.60 0.47
N ILE A 114 -2.14 -12.21 0.72
CA ILE A 114 -1.32 -12.89 -0.29
C ILE A 114 -1.30 -14.37 0.12
N ILE A 115 -1.95 -15.23 -0.67
CA ILE A 115 -2.17 -16.63 -0.30
C ILE A 115 -1.33 -17.50 -1.25
N ALA A 116 -0.28 -18.12 -0.73
CA ALA A 116 0.53 -19.03 -1.53
C ALA A 116 -0.14 -20.41 -1.59
N HIS A 117 -0.55 -20.82 -2.79
CA HIS A 117 -1.07 -22.16 -3.09
C HIS A 117 0.12 -23.12 -3.32
N GLY A 118 0.75 -23.55 -2.30
CA GLY A 118 1.78 -24.59 -2.23
C GLY A 118 1.37 -25.55 -1.10
N TYR A 119 1.77 -26.76 -1.11
CA TYR A 119 2.58 -27.54 -2.03
C TYR A 119 1.75 -28.65 -2.66
N THR A 120 2.41 -29.74 -3.20
CA THR A 120 1.68 -30.90 -3.72
C THR A 120 0.93 -31.60 -2.60
N PRO A 121 -0.43 -31.63 -2.61
CA PRO A 121 -1.20 -32.36 -1.61
C PRO A 121 -0.83 -33.83 -1.58
N THR A 122 -0.89 -34.47 -0.42
CA THR A 122 -0.51 -35.89 -0.22
C THR A 122 -1.13 -36.84 -1.25
N ILE A 123 -2.39 -36.56 -1.62
CA ILE A 123 -3.12 -37.37 -2.63
C ILE A 123 -2.56 -37.27 -4.06
N LEU A 124 -1.68 -36.32 -4.34
CA LEU A 124 -1.03 -36.09 -5.64
C LEU A 124 0.47 -36.26 -5.59
N GLN A 125 1.05 -36.68 -4.47
CA GLN A 125 2.48 -36.92 -4.31
C GLN A 125 2.90 -38.26 -4.98
N SER A 126 4.07 -38.28 -5.56
CA SER A 126 4.70 -39.52 -6.03
C SER A 126 5.26 -40.35 -4.87
N ARG A 127 5.57 -39.70 -3.75
CA ARG A 127 6.14 -40.25 -2.52
C ARG A 127 5.34 -39.83 -1.29
N PRO A 128 4.08 -40.27 -1.17
CA PRO A 128 3.18 -39.76 -0.10
C PRO A 128 3.61 -40.18 1.32
N ASP A 129 4.43 -41.23 1.44
CA ASP A 129 4.94 -41.75 2.72
C ASP A 129 6.29 -41.12 3.11
N GLU A 130 6.87 -40.26 2.26
CA GLU A 130 8.12 -39.55 2.53
C GLU A 130 7.83 -38.11 2.96
N TRP A 131 8.60 -37.61 3.94
CA TRP A 131 8.49 -36.20 4.33
C TRP A 131 8.68 -35.23 3.16
N ALA A 132 9.57 -35.56 2.24
CA ALA A 132 9.87 -34.73 1.07
C ALA A 132 8.81 -34.82 -0.05
N GLY A 133 7.80 -35.66 0.07
CA GLY A 133 6.78 -35.84 -0.97
C GLY A 133 6.01 -34.58 -1.34
N PHE A 134 5.86 -33.64 -0.41
CA PHE A 134 5.21 -32.35 -0.68
C PHE A 134 5.95 -31.49 -1.73
N MET A 135 7.26 -31.71 -1.90
CA MET A 135 8.10 -31.01 -2.88
C MET A 135 7.98 -31.59 -4.29
N ASP A 136 7.34 -32.75 -4.46
CA ASP A 136 7.20 -33.40 -5.75
C ASP A 136 6.22 -32.65 -6.65
N THR A 137 6.37 -32.82 -7.96
CA THR A 137 5.37 -32.39 -8.93
C THR A 137 4.05 -33.14 -8.73
N PRO A 138 2.89 -32.55 -8.98
CA PRO A 138 1.62 -33.27 -8.95
C PRO A 138 1.59 -34.42 -9.93
N THR A 139 1.16 -35.62 -9.49
CA THR A 139 1.00 -36.78 -10.33
C THR A 139 -0.24 -36.72 -11.22
N ASP A 140 -1.18 -35.79 -10.95
CA ASP A 140 -2.40 -35.57 -11.72
C ASP A 140 -2.68 -34.07 -11.80
N TYR A 141 -2.39 -33.46 -12.94
CA TYR A 141 -2.54 -32.02 -13.17
C TYR A 141 -4.01 -31.56 -13.35
N ASP A 142 -4.90 -32.44 -13.80
CA ASP A 142 -6.33 -32.11 -13.86
C ASP A 142 -6.90 -31.95 -12.44
N THR A 143 -6.51 -32.85 -11.54
CA THR A 143 -6.89 -32.75 -10.12
C THR A 143 -6.18 -31.57 -9.45
N TRP A 144 -4.92 -31.26 -9.76
CA TRP A 144 -4.22 -30.07 -9.30
C TRP A 144 -4.96 -28.78 -9.70
N SER A 145 -5.36 -28.67 -10.96
CA SER A 145 -6.18 -27.59 -11.48
C SER A 145 -7.50 -27.46 -10.71
N ALA A 146 -8.22 -28.57 -10.53
CA ALA A 146 -9.49 -28.60 -9.81
C ALA A 146 -9.36 -28.15 -8.34
N ILE A 147 -8.27 -28.53 -7.66
CA ILE A 147 -7.95 -28.10 -6.29
C ILE A 147 -7.77 -26.57 -6.23
N ASN A 148 -6.95 -26.01 -7.11
CA ASN A 148 -6.71 -24.57 -7.17
C ASN A 148 -7.99 -23.77 -7.44
N LYS A 149 -8.82 -24.25 -8.36
CA LYS A 149 -10.15 -23.68 -8.62
C LYS A 149 -11.06 -23.77 -7.38
N ARG A 150 -11.03 -24.89 -6.64
CA ARG A 150 -11.81 -25.06 -5.41
C ARG A 150 -11.37 -24.08 -4.32
N PHE A 151 -10.06 -23.88 -4.14
CA PHE A 151 -9.52 -22.89 -3.20
C PHE A 151 -9.97 -21.48 -3.59
N ALA A 152 -9.81 -21.08 -4.83
CA ALA A 152 -10.24 -19.76 -5.30
C ALA A 152 -11.74 -19.51 -5.08
N ARG A 153 -12.59 -20.52 -5.28
CA ARG A 153 -14.02 -20.44 -4.92
C ARG A 153 -14.26 -20.23 -3.43
N GLU A 154 -13.42 -20.82 -2.57
CA GLU A 154 -13.48 -20.56 -1.12
C GLU A 154 -13.18 -19.09 -0.84
N TRP A 155 -12.10 -18.54 -1.39
CA TRP A 155 -11.73 -17.13 -1.22
C TRP A 155 -12.82 -16.18 -1.73
N ARG A 156 -13.47 -16.52 -2.83
CA ARG A 156 -14.63 -15.80 -3.33
C ARG A 156 -15.80 -15.85 -2.34
N SER A 157 -16.11 -17.02 -1.79
CA SER A 157 -17.20 -17.20 -0.82
C SER A 157 -16.98 -16.40 0.47
N LYS A 158 -15.72 -16.26 0.89
CA LYS A 158 -15.28 -15.47 2.04
C LYS A 158 -15.12 -13.99 1.72
N LYS A 159 -15.28 -13.59 0.45
CA LYS A 159 -15.12 -12.20 -0.02
C LYS A 159 -13.73 -11.63 0.29
N TYR A 160 -12.68 -12.40 0.03
CA TYR A 160 -11.30 -11.92 0.13
C TYR A 160 -10.94 -11.05 -1.07
N THR A 161 -11.60 -9.88 -1.15
CA THR A 161 -11.36 -8.87 -2.19
C THR A 161 -9.98 -8.24 -2.03
N ASN A 162 -9.48 -7.64 -3.11
CA ASN A 162 -8.17 -6.97 -3.15
C ASN A 162 -7.05 -7.89 -2.61
N SER A 163 -7.07 -9.17 -3.01
CA SER A 163 -6.15 -10.20 -2.53
C SER A 163 -5.47 -10.90 -3.70
N TYR A 164 -4.43 -11.67 -3.39
CA TYR A 164 -3.48 -12.26 -4.32
C TYR A 164 -3.37 -13.75 -4.08
N VAL A 165 -3.26 -14.53 -5.15
CA VAL A 165 -2.89 -15.94 -5.10
C VAL A 165 -1.54 -16.10 -5.75
N GLU A 166 -0.59 -16.60 -4.99
CA GLU A 166 0.76 -16.92 -5.41
C GLU A 166 0.85 -18.42 -5.67
N ILE A 167 1.33 -18.83 -6.85
CA ILE A 167 1.44 -20.24 -7.20
C ILE A 167 2.79 -20.77 -6.77
N TRP A 168 2.77 -21.65 -5.76
CA TRP A 168 3.93 -22.26 -5.12
C TRP A 168 4.66 -21.35 -4.14
N ASN A 169 5.77 -21.87 -3.57
CA ASN A 169 6.74 -21.16 -2.73
C ASN A 169 8.14 -21.65 -3.06
N GLU A 170 9.06 -20.76 -3.42
CA GLU A 170 10.48 -21.02 -3.71
C GLU A 170 10.74 -22.23 -4.61
N PRO A 171 10.11 -22.34 -5.79
CA PRO A 171 10.29 -23.49 -6.65
C PRO A 171 11.71 -23.58 -7.23
N ASP A 172 12.47 -22.49 -7.18
CA ASP A 172 13.87 -22.41 -7.62
C ASP A 172 14.88 -22.76 -6.51
N LEU A 173 14.42 -23.02 -5.29
CA LEU A 173 15.23 -23.56 -4.19
C LEU A 173 15.16 -25.10 -4.22
N LYS A 174 16.04 -25.69 -5.03
CA LYS A 174 16.09 -27.14 -5.24
C LYS A 174 16.30 -27.88 -3.91
N ASP A 175 15.53 -28.95 -3.73
CA ASP A 175 15.54 -29.83 -2.55
C ASP A 175 15.18 -29.11 -1.23
N GLY A 176 14.80 -27.83 -1.29
CA GLY A 176 14.25 -27.06 -0.17
C GLY A 176 12.72 -27.08 -0.16
N PHE A 177 12.13 -26.66 -1.30
CA PHE A 177 10.68 -26.58 -1.46
C PHE A 177 10.18 -27.17 -2.78
N PHE A 178 11.08 -27.62 -3.66
CA PHE A 178 10.72 -28.21 -4.94
C PHE A 178 11.82 -29.21 -5.44
N THR A 179 11.40 -30.33 -5.96
CA THR A 179 12.32 -31.34 -6.54
C THR A 179 12.31 -31.34 -8.08
N GLY A 180 11.32 -30.68 -8.69
CA GLY A 180 11.16 -30.56 -10.13
C GLY A 180 12.12 -29.60 -10.80
N THR A 181 11.95 -29.46 -12.10
CA THR A 181 12.68 -28.52 -12.96
C THR A 181 11.91 -27.21 -13.15
N LEU A 182 12.53 -26.22 -13.82
CA LEU A 182 11.83 -25.00 -14.24
C LEU A 182 10.60 -25.32 -15.12
N ASP A 183 10.72 -26.26 -16.09
CA ASP A 183 9.58 -26.61 -16.94
C ASP A 183 8.44 -27.28 -16.14
N ASP A 184 8.77 -28.08 -15.13
CA ASP A 184 7.76 -28.63 -14.23
C ASP A 184 7.02 -27.54 -13.45
N TYR A 185 7.73 -26.55 -12.93
CA TYR A 185 7.10 -25.41 -12.28
C TYR A 185 6.22 -24.61 -13.26
N LEU A 186 6.71 -24.34 -14.45
CA LEU A 186 5.93 -23.62 -15.48
C LEU A 186 4.66 -24.40 -15.85
N HIS A 187 4.70 -25.74 -15.84
CA HIS A 187 3.51 -26.56 -16.04
C HIS A 187 2.55 -26.55 -14.86
N ILE A 188 3.06 -26.51 -13.62
CA ILE A 188 2.26 -26.28 -12.41
C ILE A 188 1.52 -24.94 -12.51
N TYR A 189 2.20 -23.85 -12.88
CA TYR A 189 1.61 -22.53 -13.05
C TYR A 189 0.58 -22.49 -14.18
N GLU A 190 0.92 -23.07 -15.35
CA GLU A 190 0.06 -23.14 -16.55
C GLU A 190 -1.29 -23.80 -16.26
N THR A 191 -1.32 -24.77 -15.34
CA THR A 191 -2.54 -25.48 -14.96
C THR A 191 -3.29 -24.83 -13.80
N ALA A 192 -2.59 -24.21 -12.86
CA ALA A 192 -3.20 -23.61 -11.67
C ALA A 192 -3.75 -22.18 -11.91
N ALA A 193 -2.99 -21.31 -12.58
CA ALA A 193 -3.34 -19.91 -12.67
C ALA A 193 -4.68 -19.64 -13.40
N PRO A 194 -4.98 -20.27 -14.57
CA PRO A 194 -6.30 -20.17 -15.19
C PRO A 194 -7.43 -20.69 -14.30
N ALA A 195 -7.17 -21.77 -13.56
CA ALA A 195 -8.14 -22.39 -12.66
C ALA A 195 -8.49 -21.49 -11.46
N VAL A 196 -7.49 -20.74 -10.94
CA VAL A 196 -7.71 -19.73 -9.90
C VAL A 196 -8.66 -18.63 -10.41
N ILE A 197 -8.40 -18.07 -11.58
CA ILE A 197 -9.24 -17.02 -12.19
C ILE A 197 -10.64 -17.57 -12.50
N GLU A 198 -10.77 -18.79 -12.97
CA GLU A 198 -12.08 -19.44 -13.18
C GLU A 198 -12.85 -19.64 -11.87
N GLY A 199 -12.14 -19.87 -10.76
CA GLY A 199 -12.73 -19.95 -9.43
C GLY A 199 -13.14 -18.60 -8.85
N TYR A 200 -12.32 -17.57 -9.09
CA TYR A 200 -12.50 -16.21 -8.57
C TYR A 200 -11.84 -15.18 -9.51
N SER A 201 -12.65 -14.57 -10.39
CA SER A 201 -12.18 -13.65 -11.44
C SER A 201 -11.54 -12.37 -10.90
N ASP A 202 -11.93 -11.93 -9.70
CA ASP A 202 -11.50 -10.64 -9.12
C ASP A 202 -10.18 -10.76 -8.34
N ILE A 203 -9.67 -11.98 -8.08
CA ILE A 203 -8.40 -12.18 -7.40
C ILE A 203 -7.24 -12.01 -8.38
N LYS A 204 -6.10 -11.52 -7.89
CA LYS A 204 -4.87 -11.45 -8.68
C LYS A 204 -4.09 -12.76 -8.53
N VAL A 205 -3.49 -13.24 -9.64
CA VAL A 205 -2.69 -14.44 -9.65
C VAL A 205 -1.29 -14.17 -10.19
N GLY A 206 -0.27 -14.77 -9.58
CA GLY A 206 1.13 -14.58 -9.96
C GLY A 206 2.09 -15.55 -9.29
N GLY A 207 3.36 -15.22 -9.34
CA GLY A 207 4.48 -16.01 -8.82
C GLY A 207 5.82 -15.46 -9.35
N PRO A 208 6.93 -16.24 -9.32
CA PRO A 208 7.05 -17.61 -8.81
C PRO A 208 7.31 -17.70 -7.30
N SER A 209 7.29 -16.61 -6.53
CA SER A 209 7.75 -16.63 -5.14
C SER A 209 9.21 -17.12 -5.02
N GLY A 210 10.05 -16.66 -5.96
CA GLY A 210 11.38 -17.24 -6.15
C GLY A 210 12.40 -16.70 -5.17
N ALA A 211 13.28 -17.57 -4.67
CA ALA A 211 14.47 -17.20 -3.91
C ALA A 211 15.57 -16.61 -4.81
N PHE A 212 15.59 -16.95 -6.09
CA PHE A 212 16.55 -16.51 -7.10
C PHE A 212 15.85 -15.82 -8.29
N ASN A 213 16.56 -15.01 -9.06
CA ASN A 213 15.98 -14.09 -10.04
C ASN A 213 15.59 -14.74 -11.39
N TRP A 214 16.10 -15.92 -11.70
CA TRP A 214 16.08 -16.46 -13.07
C TRP A 214 14.71 -16.88 -13.56
N TRP A 215 13.84 -17.34 -12.68
CA TRP A 215 12.55 -17.91 -13.05
C TRP A 215 11.48 -16.85 -13.37
N HIS A 216 11.69 -15.60 -12.98
CA HIS A 216 10.78 -14.49 -13.32
C HIS A 216 10.64 -14.30 -14.82
N GLN A 217 11.78 -14.26 -15.56
CA GLN A 217 11.75 -14.08 -17.00
C GLN A 217 11.08 -15.29 -17.69
N ALA A 218 11.41 -16.51 -17.29
CA ALA A 218 10.82 -17.71 -17.86
C ALA A 218 9.30 -17.78 -17.64
N LEU A 219 8.82 -17.36 -16.46
CA LEU A 219 7.39 -17.27 -16.16
C LEU A 219 6.69 -16.24 -17.06
N CYS A 220 7.27 -15.05 -17.24
CA CYS A 220 6.74 -14.04 -18.16
C CYS A 220 6.69 -14.55 -19.60
N ASP A 221 7.74 -15.20 -20.08
CA ASP A 221 7.81 -15.75 -21.44
C ASP A 221 6.73 -16.83 -21.65
N ARG A 222 6.55 -17.74 -20.68
CA ARG A 222 5.51 -18.76 -20.71
C ARG A 222 4.12 -18.16 -20.66
N ALA A 223 3.88 -17.16 -19.79
CA ALA A 223 2.60 -16.47 -19.68
C ALA A 223 2.24 -15.78 -21.00
N LYS A 224 3.18 -15.06 -21.61
CA LYS A 224 3.00 -14.42 -22.92
C LYS A 224 2.73 -15.42 -24.02
N GLN A 225 3.49 -16.50 -24.09
CA GLN A 225 3.36 -17.55 -25.12
C GLN A 225 2.01 -18.25 -25.08
N LYS A 226 1.49 -18.51 -23.89
CA LYS A 226 0.27 -19.30 -23.65
C LYS A 226 -0.95 -18.45 -23.36
N GLY A 227 -0.82 -17.10 -23.24
CA GLY A 227 -1.91 -16.22 -22.85
C GLY A 227 -2.40 -16.48 -21.40
N LEU A 228 -1.48 -16.81 -20.48
CA LEU A 228 -1.84 -17.12 -19.10
C LEU A 228 -2.08 -15.82 -18.30
N PRO A 229 -2.98 -15.86 -17.31
CA PRO A 229 -3.10 -14.75 -16.38
C PRO A 229 -1.81 -14.61 -15.56
N LEU A 230 -1.30 -13.37 -15.47
CA LEU A 230 -0.13 -13.01 -14.67
C LEU A 230 -0.30 -11.55 -14.24
N ASP A 231 -0.80 -11.33 -13.05
CA ASP A 231 -1.09 -10.01 -12.50
C ASP A 231 0.09 -9.43 -11.70
N PHE A 232 1.03 -10.27 -11.28
CA PHE A 232 2.21 -9.85 -10.53
C PHE A 232 3.36 -10.84 -10.64
N LEU A 233 4.58 -10.34 -10.42
CA LEU A 233 5.72 -11.17 -10.08
C LEU A 233 6.03 -11.06 -8.60
N SER A 234 6.49 -12.16 -8.02
CA SER A 234 6.89 -12.21 -6.62
C SER A 234 8.25 -12.86 -6.42
N GLY A 235 8.94 -12.43 -5.35
CA GLY A 235 10.24 -12.97 -5.00
C GLY A 235 10.57 -12.81 -3.53
N HIS A 236 11.63 -13.48 -3.09
CA HIS A 236 12.11 -13.48 -1.72
C HIS A 236 13.52 -12.90 -1.64
N THR A 237 13.78 -12.16 -0.60
CA THR A 237 15.12 -11.62 -0.33
C THR A 237 15.42 -11.70 1.16
N TYR A 238 16.45 -12.45 1.49
CA TYR A 238 17.04 -12.52 2.82
C TYR A 238 18.46 -11.96 2.77
N GLY A 239 18.60 -10.73 3.24
CA GLY A 239 19.81 -9.93 3.18
C GLY A 239 19.52 -8.45 2.92
N PRO A 240 20.51 -7.56 3.08
CA PRO A 240 20.30 -6.12 3.01
C PRO A 240 20.02 -5.59 1.59
N ASP A 241 20.44 -6.31 0.55
CA ASP A 241 20.27 -5.89 -0.85
C ASP A 241 19.12 -6.63 -1.54
N TYR A 242 18.01 -5.94 -1.73
CA TYR A 242 16.84 -6.41 -2.50
C TYR A 242 16.82 -5.84 -3.93
N SER A 243 17.77 -4.97 -4.31
CA SER A 243 17.75 -4.26 -5.59
C SER A 243 17.90 -5.21 -6.79
N GLY A 244 18.72 -6.26 -6.66
CA GLY A 244 18.89 -7.29 -7.67
C GLY A 244 17.58 -7.98 -8.02
N GLN A 245 16.81 -8.37 -7.01
CA GLN A 245 15.50 -9.01 -7.15
C GLN A 245 14.49 -8.08 -7.85
N LEU A 246 14.40 -6.82 -7.40
CA LEU A 246 13.49 -5.84 -8.01
C LEU A 246 13.85 -5.55 -9.47
N ASN A 247 15.13 -5.41 -9.79
CA ASN A 247 15.58 -5.17 -11.15
C ASN A 247 15.27 -6.34 -12.08
N ALA A 248 15.43 -7.57 -11.61
CA ALA A 248 15.10 -8.78 -12.38
C ALA A 248 13.58 -8.88 -12.65
N MET A 249 12.74 -8.66 -11.64
CA MET A 249 11.27 -8.63 -11.81
C MET A 249 10.86 -7.52 -12.78
N ARG A 250 11.41 -6.32 -12.63
CA ARG A 250 11.13 -5.17 -13.52
C ARG A 250 11.48 -5.47 -14.97
N ALA A 251 12.65 -6.05 -15.22
CA ALA A 251 13.09 -6.43 -16.56
C ALA A 251 12.15 -7.47 -17.18
N ALA A 252 11.76 -8.49 -16.41
CA ALA A 252 10.83 -9.52 -16.85
C ALA A 252 9.44 -8.95 -17.19
N LEU A 253 8.88 -8.09 -16.34
CA LEU A 253 7.59 -7.43 -16.57
C LEU A 253 7.62 -6.48 -17.78
N ASN A 254 8.73 -5.80 -18.04
CA ASN A 254 8.89 -4.99 -19.24
C ASN A 254 8.85 -5.85 -20.51
N SER A 255 9.43 -7.06 -20.49
CA SER A 255 9.37 -8.00 -21.62
C SER A 255 7.97 -8.59 -21.83
N LEU A 256 7.21 -8.77 -20.76
CA LEU A 256 5.82 -9.20 -20.80
C LEU A 256 4.93 -8.18 -21.53
N GLY A 257 5.20 -6.89 -21.30
CA GLY A 257 4.40 -5.78 -21.85
C GLY A 257 3.09 -5.52 -21.12
N ASN A 258 2.85 -6.19 -19.98
CA ASN A 258 1.72 -5.93 -19.10
C ASN A 258 2.09 -4.82 -18.11
N ASN A 259 1.65 -3.59 -18.39
CA ASN A 259 1.94 -2.44 -17.55
C ASN A 259 1.11 -2.38 -16.25
N GLU A 260 0.16 -3.28 -16.06
CA GLU A 260 -0.61 -3.41 -14.83
C GLU A 260 -0.01 -4.42 -13.84
N ALA A 261 0.83 -5.34 -14.32
CA ALA A 261 1.42 -6.35 -13.45
C ALA A 261 2.34 -5.69 -12.40
N GLU A 262 2.22 -6.15 -11.17
CA GLU A 262 2.87 -5.59 -9.99
C GLU A 262 4.14 -6.37 -9.62
N MET A 263 4.97 -5.80 -8.76
CA MET A 263 6.06 -6.51 -8.09
C MET A 263 5.73 -6.65 -6.62
N LEU A 264 5.96 -7.85 -6.09
CA LEU A 264 5.77 -8.18 -4.68
C LEU A 264 7.07 -8.82 -4.12
N LEU A 265 7.56 -8.30 -2.99
CA LEU A 265 8.49 -9.04 -2.15
C LEU A 265 7.67 -9.81 -1.11
N THR A 266 7.42 -11.08 -1.37
CA THR A 266 6.50 -11.89 -0.57
C THR A 266 7.14 -12.54 0.63
N GLU A 267 8.47 -12.53 0.70
CA GLU A 267 9.27 -12.67 1.91
C GLU A 267 10.45 -11.71 1.85
N TYR A 268 10.59 -10.89 2.86
CA TYR A 268 11.71 -9.99 3.00
C TYR A 268 12.22 -9.94 4.44
N SER A 269 13.53 -10.09 4.59
CA SER A 269 14.26 -9.72 5.81
C SER A 269 15.62 -9.14 5.41
N PRO A 270 16.07 -8.02 6.01
CA PRO A 270 17.39 -7.47 5.74
C PRO A 270 18.53 -8.32 6.31
N TYR A 271 18.18 -9.37 7.04
CA TYR A 271 19.11 -10.27 7.71
C TYR A 271 19.23 -11.60 6.99
N THR A 272 20.41 -12.21 7.07
CA THR A 272 20.66 -13.54 6.56
C THR A 272 20.26 -14.61 7.58
N PRO A 273 20.01 -15.88 7.16
CA PRO A 273 19.68 -16.95 8.11
C PRO A 273 20.67 -17.14 9.26
N ALA A 274 21.96 -16.82 9.06
CA ALA A 274 22.96 -16.88 10.12
C ALA A 274 22.75 -15.88 11.25
N GLU A 275 21.95 -14.83 11.04
CA GLU A 275 21.66 -13.76 11.99
C GLU A 275 20.37 -13.98 12.80
N TYR A 276 19.60 -15.05 12.55
CA TYR A 276 18.36 -15.37 13.26
C TYR A 276 18.57 -16.07 14.60
N GLN A 277 19.62 -15.72 15.30
CA GLN A 277 19.96 -16.27 16.61
C GLN A 277 19.26 -15.53 17.73
N ALA A 278 19.17 -16.18 18.90
CA ALA A 278 18.52 -15.62 20.09
C ALA A 278 19.15 -14.31 20.61
N ASP A 279 20.35 -13.99 20.21
CA ASP A 279 21.11 -12.78 20.53
C ASP A 279 21.53 -12.00 19.27
N GLY A 280 20.97 -12.37 18.12
CA GLY A 280 21.24 -11.74 16.83
C GLY A 280 20.70 -10.32 16.71
N PRO A 281 21.09 -9.60 15.65
CA PRO A 281 20.68 -8.22 15.43
C PRO A 281 19.17 -8.05 15.27
N VAL A 282 18.46 -9.05 14.78
CA VAL A 282 17.00 -9.04 14.58
C VAL A 282 16.22 -8.92 15.90
N GLU A 283 16.79 -9.39 17.01
CA GLU A 283 16.20 -9.28 18.35
C GLU A 283 16.39 -7.88 18.95
N LYS A 284 17.46 -7.16 18.57
CA LYS A 284 17.96 -5.95 19.21
C LYS A 284 17.32 -4.67 18.68
N ALA A 285 17.60 -3.56 19.37
CA ALA A 285 17.15 -2.22 18.95
C ALA A 285 17.60 -1.84 17.53
N GLU A 286 18.78 -2.32 17.08
CA GLU A 286 19.29 -2.05 15.74
C GLU A 286 18.36 -2.56 14.61
N ALA A 287 17.45 -3.51 14.88
CA ALA A 287 16.46 -3.95 13.90
C ALA A 287 15.51 -2.83 13.47
N ALA A 288 15.18 -1.92 14.40
CA ALA A 288 14.38 -0.74 14.09
C ALA A 288 15.11 0.24 13.15
N MET A 289 16.39 0.46 13.38
CA MET A 289 17.23 1.28 12.51
C MET A 289 17.36 0.66 11.11
N THR A 290 17.59 -0.65 11.04
CA THR A 290 17.72 -1.38 9.78
C THR A 290 16.42 -1.32 8.96
N PHE A 291 15.25 -1.36 9.60
CA PHE A 291 13.95 -1.15 8.94
C PHE A 291 13.89 0.22 8.26
N PHE A 292 14.17 1.30 8.98
CA PHE A 292 14.15 2.65 8.42
C PHE A 292 15.22 2.86 7.35
N ASN A 293 16.34 2.17 7.45
CA ASN A 293 17.39 2.23 6.43
C ASN A 293 16.97 1.57 5.09
N ALA A 294 16.19 0.50 5.14
CA ALA A 294 15.67 -0.19 3.95
C ALA A 294 14.49 0.55 3.27
N LEU A 295 13.68 1.23 4.07
CA LEU A 295 12.39 1.77 3.64
C LEU A 295 12.45 2.78 2.48
N PRO A 296 13.38 3.78 2.42
CA PRO A 296 13.41 4.77 1.34
C PRO A 296 13.52 4.16 -0.06
N GLY A 297 14.37 3.14 -0.23
CA GLY A 297 14.52 2.44 -1.51
C GLY A 297 13.26 1.70 -1.94
N MET A 298 12.53 1.10 -1.00
CA MET A 298 11.25 0.45 -1.29
C MET A 298 10.18 1.48 -1.70
N LEU A 299 10.15 2.64 -1.04
CA LEU A 299 9.22 3.72 -1.39
C LEU A 299 9.50 4.31 -2.77
N ALA A 300 10.76 4.36 -3.18
CA ALA A 300 11.19 4.86 -4.49
C ALA A 300 10.87 3.88 -5.66
N CYS A 301 10.22 2.76 -5.38
CA CYS A 301 9.83 1.77 -6.38
C CYS A 301 8.30 1.66 -6.43
N PRO A 302 7.59 2.44 -7.28
CA PRO A 302 6.14 2.49 -7.27
C PRO A 302 5.48 1.18 -7.71
N ASP A 303 6.08 0.41 -8.61
CA ASP A 303 5.59 -0.89 -9.07
C ASP A 303 5.81 -2.04 -8.04
N LEU A 304 6.62 -1.81 -7.00
CA LEU A 304 6.65 -2.64 -5.80
C LEU A 304 5.47 -2.25 -4.90
N THR A 305 4.42 -3.04 -4.89
CA THR A 305 3.17 -2.71 -4.21
C THR A 305 3.02 -3.34 -2.83
N HIS A 306 3.69 -4.47 -2.60
CA HIS A 306 3.67 -5.19 -1.32
C HIS A 306 5.06 -5.69 -0.95
N VAL A 307 5.38 -5.55 0.33
CA VAL A 307 6.57 -6.14 0.97
C VAL A 307 6.11 -6.88 2.21
N SER A 308 6.18 -8.19 2.21
CA SER A 308 5.82 -9.02 3.36
C SER A 308 7.05 -9.28 4.21
N TRP A 309 7.15 -8.59 5.34
CA TRP A 309 8.26 -8.77 6.26
C TRP A 309 8.21 -10.15 6.92
N ALA A 310 9.27 -10.90 6.80
CA ALA A 310 9.40 -12.25 7.35
C ALA A 310 10.14 -12.19 8.71
N GLN A 311 9.46 -12.50 9.86
CA GLN A 311 8.07 -12.92 9.98
C GLN A 311 7.29 -12.06 10.98
N TYR A 312 5.96 -12.27 11.11
CA TYR A 312 5.18 -11.55 12.09
C TYR A 312 5.42 -12.05 13.53
N ILE A 313 5.25 -13.36 13.77
CA ILE A 313 5.55 -14.01 15.05
C ILE A 313 6.74 -14.95 14.81
N ASP A 314 7.65 -15.06 15.76
CA ASP A 314 8.75 -16.03 15.68
C ASP A 314 8.23 -17.43 15.31
N PRO A 315 8.74 -18.07 14.24
CA PRO A 315 8.14 -19.28 13.69
C PRO A 315 8.26 -20.50 14.62
N GLY A 316 9.42 -20.69 15.21
CA GLY A 316 9.66 -21.77 16.15
C GLY A 316 9.78 -23.18 15.56
N PHE A 317 10.06 -23.30 14.26
CA PHE A 317 10.33 -24.59 13.63
C PHE A 317 11.76 -25.04 13.84
N PHE A 318 12.68 -24.09 13.87
CA PHE A 318 14.09 -24.33 14.11
C PHE A 318 14.51 -23.75 15.45
N VAL A 319 15.39 -24.43 16.13
CA VAL A 319 15.96 -23.93 17.39
C VAL A 319 16.73 -22.65 17.08
N GLY A 320 16.32 -21.53 17.69
CA GLY A 320 16.96 -20.24 17.50
C GLY A 320 16.34 -19.27 16.51
N ASP A 321 15.28 -19.68 15.78
CA ASP A 321 14.62 -18.79 14.83
C ASP A 321 13.91 -17.62 15.54
N LYS A 322 14.52 -16.45 15.46
CA LYS A 322 14.10 -15.23 16.14
C LYS A 322 13.81 -14.07 15.18
N LEU A 323 13.35 -14.36 13.95
CA LEU A 323 13.12 -13.34 12.92
C LEU A 323 11.75 -12.63 12.99
N GLY A 324 10.89 -13.00 13.94
CA GLY A 324 9.57 -12.39 14.11
C GLY A 324 9.62 -10.97 14.67
N LEU A 325 8.58 -10.18 14.37
CA LEU A 325 8.33 -8.90 15.00
C LEU A 325 7.87 -9.06 16.46
N ILE A 326 7.27 -10.21 16.77
CA ILE A 326 6.74 -10.57 18.09
C ILE A 326 7.46 -11.81 18.60
N ASP A 327 7.94 -11.74 19.84
CA ASP A 327 8.46 -12.91 20.55
C ASP A 327 7.30 -13.91 20.80
N ARG A 328 7.44 -15.11 20.22
CA ARG A 328 6.40 -16.15 20.25
C ARG A 328 5.97 -16.53 21.67
N ASP A 329 6.93 -16.68 22.57
CA ASP A 329 6.69 -17.26 23.87
C ASP A 329 5.99 -16.27 24.81
N SER A 330 6.47 -15.04 24.85
CA SER A 330 5.90 -13.98 25.68
C SER A 330 4.78 -13.18 25.01
N GLY A 331 4.73 -13.15 23.66
CA GLY A 331 3.88 -12.24 22.89
C GLY A 331 4.35 -10.79 22.95
N ALA A 332 5.60 -10.55 23.35
CA ALA A 332 6.14 -9.21 23.47
C ALA A 332 6.49 -8.63 22.09
N PRO A 333 6.04 -7.40 21.78
CA PRO A 333 6.52 -6.64 20.64
C PRO A 333 8.01 -6.33 20.76
N LYS A 334 8.78 -6.65 19.72
CA LYS A 334 10.22 -6.35 19.64
C LYS A 334 10.48 -4.93 19.14
N ALA A 335 11.74 -4.49 19.11
CA ALA A 335 12.14 -3.18 18.58
C ALA A 335 11.64 -2.95 17.12
N LEU A 336 11.76 -3.98 16.29
CA LEU A 336 11.28 -3.95 14.91
C LEU A 336 9.76 -3.73 14.82
N TYR A 337 8.97 -4.36 15.68
CA TYR A 337 7.53 -4.11 15.76
C TYR A 337 7.24 -2.64 16.10
N ASN A 338 7.99 -2.07 17.03
CA ASN A 338 7.85 -0.66 17.41
C ASN A 338 8.26 0.30 16.28
N ALA A 339 9.25 -0.07 15.44
CA ALA A 339 9.56 0.68 14.22
C ALA A 339 8.39 0.71 13.23
N PHE A 340 7.67 -0.41 13.07
CA PHE A 340 6.44 -0.46 12.26
C PHE A 340 5.34 0.44 12.84
N ARG A 341 5.18 0.49 14.17
CA ARG A 341 4.25 1.45 14.81
C ARG A 341 4.59 2.89 14.46
N LEU A 342 5.87 3.28 14.56
CA LEU A 342 6.32 4.62 14.19
C LEU A 342 6.04 4.91 12.70
N TYR A 343 6.35 3.96 11.83
CA TYR A 343 6.03 4.05 10.40
C TYR A 343 4.51 4.18 10.17
N GLY A 344 3.69 3.45 10.93
CA GLY A 344 2.23 3.58 10.92
C GLY A 344 1.75 4.98 11.27
N MET A 345 2.43 5.69 12.18
CA MET A 345 2.09 7.05 12.60
C MET A 345 2.45 8.13 11.57
N MET A 346 3.30 7.84 10.59
CA MET A 346 3.75 8.82 9.61
C MET A 346 2.65 9.12 8.59
N PRO A 347 2.31 10.40 8.32
CA PRO A 347 1.47 10.80 7.20
C PRO A 347 2.01 10.33 5.85
N ALA A 348 1.12 10.23 4.86
CA ALA A 348 1.50 9.70 3.56
C ALA A 348 2.29 10.68 2.69
N ASP A 349 2.16 12.00 2.90
CA ASP A 349 2.88 12.98 2.10
C ASP A 349 4.26 13.20 2.69
N ARG A 350 5.27 12.59 2.08
CA ARG A 350 6.67 12.83 2.46
C ARG A 350 7.09 14.24 2.14
N CYS A 351 7.83 14.86 3.07
CA CYS A 351 8.38 16.20 2.86
C CYS A 351 9.90 16.19 2.99
N GLN A 352 10.52 17.23 2.43
CA GLN A 352 11.95 17.35 2.34
C GLN A 352 12.61 17.37 3.73
N ILE A 353 13.63 16.55 3.90
CA ILE A 353 14.52 16.54 5.04
C ILE A 353 15.98 16.66 4.56
N ASN A 354 16.72 17.62 5.13
CA ASN A 354 18.15 17.79 4.88
C ASN A 354 18.91 17.59 6.19
N ILE A 355 19.87 16.68 6.19
CA ILE A 355 20.67 16.34 7.36
C ILE A 355 22.12 16.70 7.08
N GLY A 356 22.72 17.49 7.95
CA GLY A 356 24.12 17.89 7.85
C GLY A 356 25.06 16.72 8.07
N GLY A 357 26.12 16.65 7.29
CA GLY A 357 27.03 15.51 7.32
C GLY A 357 26.45 14.23 6.72
N ASN A 358 27.05 13.09 7.03
CA ASN A 358 26.68 11.79 6.47
C ASN A 358 26.56 10.67 7.52
N VAL A 359 26.45 11.04 8.79
CA VAL A 359 26.37 10.08 9.90
C VAL A 359 24.94 9.70 10.21
N LEU A 360 24.04 10.69 10.30
CA LEU A 360 22.61 10.46 10.51
C LEU A 360 21.88 10.38 9.16
N GLN A 361 20.79 9.64 9.16
CA GLN A 361 19.86 9.55 8.06
C GLN A 361 18.44 9.84 8.57
N GLY A 362 17.51 10.17 7.69
CA GLY A 362 16.16 10.49 8.14
C GLY A 362 15.13 10.55 7.02
N MET A 363 13.88 10.60 7.45
CA MET A 363 12.71 10.76 6.60
C MET A 363 11.68 11.60 7.34
N ALA A 364 10.94 12.44 6.63
CA ALA A 364 9.89 13.27 7.21
C ALA A 364 8.60 13.19 6.39
N SER A 365 7.47 13.44 7.05
CA SER A 365 6.18 13.50 6.38
C SER A 365 5.23 14.49 7.06
N VAL A 366 4.22 14.94 6.33
CA VAL A 366 3.31 16.00 6.72
C VAL A 366 1.87 15.70 6.31
N ALA A 367 0.95 16.05 7.18
CA ALA A 367 -0.48 16.25 6.90
C ALA A 367 -0.92 17.60 7.46
N ASP A 368 -2.16 18.00 7.22
CA ASP A 368 -2.62 19.30 7.71
C ASP A 368 -2.73 19.39 9.23
N ASP A 369 -2.78 18.25 9.91
CA ASP A 369 -2.87 18.14 11.37
C ASP A 369 -1.66 17.44 12.02
N CYS A 370 -0.68 17.01 11.24
CA CYS A 370 0.44 16.21 11.76
C CYS A 370 1.72 16.42 10.95
N VAL A 371 2.83 16.57 11.66
CA VAL A 371 4.18 16.53 11.09
C VAL A 371 4.97 15.46 11.81
N THR A 372 5.69 14.62 11.07
CA THR A 372 6.59 13.62 11.63
C THR A 372 7.97 13.68 10.99
N ALA A 373 8.98 13.36 11.77
CA ALA A 373 10.34 13.13 11.30
C ALA A 373 10.93 11.94 12.04
N VAL A 374 11.55 11.03 11.32
CA VAL A 374 12.35 9.94 11.88
C VAL A 374 13.80 10.17 11.50
N VAL A 375 14.69 10.06 12.48
CA VAL A 375 16.13 10.13 12.31
C VAL A 375 16.74 8.84 12.88
N TRP A 376 17.63 8.21 12.14
CA TRP A 376 18.31 6.99 12.59
C TRP A 376 19.81 7.11 12.44
N ASN A 377 20.52 6.35 13.27
CA ASN A 377 21.97 6.44 13.42
C ASN A 377 22.65 5.12 13.05
N PRO A 378 23.16 4.96 11.82
CA PRO A 378 23.92 3.77 11.44
C PRO A 378 25.28 3.61 12.14
N SER A 379 25.78 4.65 12.79
CA SER A 379 27.10 4.64 13.42
C SER A 379 27.11 3.91 14.77
N THR A 380 28.28 3.70 15.30
CA THR A 380 28.51 3.05 16.60
C THR A 380 28.65 4.04 17.78
N THR A 381 28.39 5.32 17.54
CA THR A 381 28.47 6.36 18.57
C THR A 381 27.18 7.16 18.61
N GLU A 382 26.75 7.58 19.79
CA GLU A 382 25.61 8.49 19.94
C GLU A 382 25.88 9.80 19.18
N GLN A 383 24.83 10.32 18.55
CA GLN A 383 24.85 11.59 17.83
C GLN A 383 23.80 12.54 18.41
N THR A 384 24.15 13.79 18.60
CA THR A 384 23.21 14.86 18.97
C THR A 384 22.84 15.67 17.73
N PHE A 385 21.60 16.14 17.65
CA PHE A 385 21.12 16.94 16.53
C PHE A 385 20.27 18.12 16.97
N ASN A 386 20.24 19.15 16.11
CA ASN A 386 19.29 20.24 16.17
C ASN A 386 18.34 20.16 14.98
N MET A 387 17.06 19.89 15.23
CA MET A 387 16.03 19.83 14.20
C MET A 387 15.30 21.16 14.09
N THR A 388 15.16 21.66 12.87
CA THR A 388 14.31 22.81 12.53
C THR A 388 13.25 22.36 11.54
N LEU A 389 11.98 22.44 11.95
CA LEU A 389 10.82 22.21 11.07
C LEU A 389 10.27 23.57 10.62
N THR A 390 10.00 23.70 9.33
CA THR A 390 9.49 24.93 8.70
C THR A 390 8.22 24.66 7.90
N ASN A 391 7.41 25.72 7.69
CA ASN A 391 6.15 25.66 6.96
C ASN A 391 5.13 24.67 7.56
N ILE A 392 5.13 24.52 8.89
CA ILE A 392 4.15 23.70 9.62
C ILE A 392 2.75 24.27 9.37
N PRO A 393 1.74 23.43 9.01
CA PRO A 393 0.43 23.92 8.55
C PRO A 393 -0.50 24.37 9.68
N PHE A 394 -0.15 24.20 10.95
CA PHE A 394 -0.97 24.55 12.12
C PHE A 394 -0.16 25.38 13.14
N LYS A 395 -0.82 25.90 14.20
CA LYS A 395 -0.22 26.82 15.17
C LYS A 395 0.02 26.23 16.55
N THR A 396 -0.79 25.26 16.97
CA THR A 396 -0.69 24.62 18.27
C THR A 396 -0.77 23.11 18.13
N GLY A 397 -0.18 22.39 19.06
CA GLY A 397 -0.18 20.94 19.05
C GLY A 397 0.58 20.35 20.22
N THR A 398 0.75 19.05 20.19
CA THR A 398 1.59 18.29 21.12
C THR A 398 2.81 17.77 20.37
N LEU A 399 4.00 18.10 20.87
CA LEU A 399 5.26 17.54 20.42
C LEU A 399 5.54 16.28 21.25
N GLU A 400 5.81 15.21 20.54
CA GLU A 400 6.13 13.90 21.13
C GLU A 400 7.41 13.34 20.50
N VAL A 401 8.24 12.70 21.32
CA VAL A 401 9.47 12.05 20.89
C VAL A 401 9.52 10.62 21.40
N TRP A 402 9.89 9.69 20.55
CA TRP A 402 10.16 8.29 20.88
C TRP A 402 11.61 7.96 20.52
N HIS A 403 12.27 7.23 21.38
CA HIS A 403 13.49 6.53 21.03
C HIS A 403 13.25 5.04 20.95
N ILE A 404 13.92 4.38 20.00
CA ILE A 404 14.08 2.93 19.98
C ILE A 404 15.59 2.68 20.02
N ASP A 405 16.06 2.24 21.16
CA ASP A 405 17.46 1.97 21.42
C ASP A 405 17.63 0.91 22.53
N GLU A 406 18.83 0.68 22.97
CA GLU A 406 19.16 -0.29 24.02
C GLU A 406 18.52 0.01 25.39
N THR A 407 17.99 1.23 25.59
CA THR A 407 17.38 1.68 26.86
C THR A 407 15.89 1.84 26.80
N GLU A 408 15.31 2.02 25.60
CA GLU A 408 13.90 2.31 25.41
C GLU A 408 13.32 1.54 24.22
N ASN A 409 12.06 1.09 24.38
CA ASN A 409 11.21 0.52 23.33
C ASN A 409 11.82 -0.68 22.58
N SER A 410 12.77 -1.37 23.20
CA SER A 410 13.34 -2.62 22.77
C SER A 410 13.13 -3.71 23.82
N TRP A 411 12.36 -4.74 23.45
CA TRP A 411 12.06 -5.88 24.33
C TRP A 411 13.32 -6.66 24.72
N TYR A 412 14.23 -6.86 23.76
CA TYR A 412 15.40 -7.69 23.97
C TYR A 412 16.30 -7.10 25.07
N GLU A 413 16.63 -5.81 25.01
CA GLU A 413 17.52 -5.16 25.96
C GLU A 413 16.80 -4.79 27.26
N THR A 414 15.62 -4.19 27.16
CA THR A 414 14.92 -3.64 28.34
C THR A 414 14.13 -4.67 29.11
N ARG A 415 13.76 -5.79 28.48
CA ARG A 415 12.79 -6.79 28.98
C ARG A 415 11.41 -6.19 29.33
N LYS A 416 11.07 -5.06 28.69
CA LYS A 416 9.78 -4.38 28.83
C LYS A 416 9.06 -4.40 27.49
N SER A 417 7.80 -4.82 27.48
CA SER A 417 6.94 -4.83 26.28
C SER A 417 6.16 -3.53 26.09
N THR A 418 6.37 -2.52 26.95
CA THR A 418 5.71 -1.22 26.83
C THR A 418 6.32 -0.40 25.72
N PHE A 419 5.46 0.30 24.97
CA PHE A 419 5.85 1.31 24.00
C PHE A 419 5.65 2.68 24.61
N THR A 420 6.73 3.33 24.98
CA THR A 420 6.75 4.55 25.80
C THR A 420 7.19 5.75 24.98
N VAL A 421 6.43 6.83 25.07
CA VAL A 421 6.85 8.14 24.59
C VAL A 421 7.92 8.68 25.54
N SER A 422 9.10 9.03 25.00
CA SER A 422 10.26 9.50 25.78
C SER A 422 10.08 10.95 26.26
N ARG A 423 9.43 11.79 25.43
CA ARG A 423 9.09 13.16 25.76
C ARG A 423 7.75 13.55 25.15
N SER A 424 6.89 14.24 25.92
CA SER A 424 5.64 14.81 25.44
C SER A 424 5.44 16.18 26.07
N GLU A 425 5.24 17.22 25.22
CA GLU A 425 5.09 18.60 25.67
C GLU A 425 4.21 19.41 24.73
N PRO A 426 3.51 20.44 25.22
CA PRO A 426 2.77 21.36 24.36
C PRO A 426 3.72 22.08 23.39
N ALA A 427 3.31 22.20 22.12
CA ALA A 427 4.03 22.91 21.09
C ALA A 427 3.23 24.15 20.63
N THR A 428 3.87 25.32 20.69
CA THR A 428 3.37 26.55 20.08
C THR A 428 4.24 26.91 18.89
N ILE A 429 3.65 26.87 17.69
CA ILE A 429 4.35 27.05 16.43
C ILE A 429 4.42 28.54 16.09
N ASN A 430 5.60 29.13 16.11
CA ASN A 430 5.84 30.52 15.80
C ASN A 430 6.33 30.69 14.35
N LEU A 431 5.67 31.56 13.59
CA LEU A 431 6.03 31.83 12.18
C LEU A 431 6.13 30.55 11.34
N LYS A 432 5.25 29.57 11.59
CA LYS A 432 5.28 28.23 10.97
C LYS A 432 6.59 27.46 11.20
N ARG A 433 7.27 27.74 12.30
CA ARG A 433 8.57 27.15 12.63
C ARG A 433 8.58 26.56 14.04
N GLN A 434 9.21 25.39 14.17
CA GLN A 434 9.53 24.74 15.44
C GLN A 434 10.98 24.29 15.44
N GLN A 435 11.62 24.35 16.61
CA GLN A 435 12.98 23.85 16.82
C GLN A 435 13.01 22.94 18.03
N LEU A 436 13.84 21.90 17.94
CA LEU A 436 14.13 21.01 19.04
C LEU A 436 15.55 20.47 18.92
N SER A 437 16.14 20.13 20.05
CA SER A 437 17.39 19.39 20.14
C SER A 437 17.13 18.04 20.77
N ASP A 438 17.77 17.02 20.23
CA ASP A 438 17.67 15.67 20.74
C ASP A 438 18.92 14.84 20.36
N PHE A 439 18.90 13.56 20.65
CA PHE A 439 19.99 12.63 20.35
C PHE A 439 19.47 11.36 19.67
N VAL A 440 20.37 10.63 19.04
CA VAL A 440 20.13 9.27 18.55
C VAL A 440 21.30 8.39 18.98
N ARG A 441 21.02 7.39 19.81
CA ARG A 441 22.04 6.43 20.25
C ARG A 441 22.61 5.63 19.09
N SER A 442 23.74 4.97 19.34
CA SER A 442 24.34 4.01 18.41
C SER A 442 23.28 3.01 17.91
N LYS A 443 23.19 2.84 16.59
CA LYS A 443 22.21 1.91 15.96
C LYS A 443 20.74 2.14 16.34
N GLY A 444 20.41 3.31 16.90
CA GLY A 444 19.07 3.66 17.37
C GLY A 444 18.26 4.48 16.37
N VAL A 445 17.05 4.78 16.79
CA VAL A 445 16.05 5.59 16.07
C VAL A 445 15.50 6.65 17.03
N CYS A 446 15.38 7.88 16.55
CA CYS A 446 14.60 8.94 17.18
C CYS A 446 13.46 9.35 16.26
N PHE A 447 12.23 9.32 16.77
CA PHE A 447 11.03 9.70 16.04
C PHE A 447 10.38 10.90 16.71
N VAL A 448 10.10 11.93 15.93
CA VAL A 448 9.47 13.17 16.36
C VAL A 448 8.10 13.28 15.68
N ARG A 449 7.07 13.55 16.45
CA ARG A 449 5.73 13.89 15.97
C ARG A 449 5.26 15.19 16.58
N ILE A 450 4.68 16.08 15.77
CA ILE A 450 3.88 17.19 16.25
C ILE A 450 2.47 16.99 15.70
N LYS A 451 1.51 16.77 16.59
CA LYS A 451 0.11 16.59 16.23
C LYS A 451 -0.68 17.82 16.66
N SER A 452 -1.46 18.39 15.75
CA SER A 452 -2.28 19.57 16.02
C SER A 452 -3.43 19.27 16.97
N ASP A 453 -3.69 20.18 17.88
CA ASP A 453 -4.87 20.13 18.76
C ASP A 453 -6.09 20.78 18.09
N GLU A 454 -5.90 21.53 17.00
CA GLU A 454 -6.90 22.39 16.36
C GLU A 454 -7.39 21.85 15.03
N ALA A 455 -6.50 21.25 14.23
CA ALA A 455 -6.82 20.82 12.88
C ALA A 455 -7.57 19.49 12.88
N LYS A 456 -8.67 19.43 12.14
CA LYS A 456 -9.24 18.15 11.72
C LYS A 456 -8.40 17.65 10.54
N PRO A 457 -8.07 16.34 10.47
CA PRO A 457 -7.43 15.81 9.29
C PRO A 457 -8.28 16.16 8.07
N LEU A 458 -7.67 16.72 7.04
CA LEU A 458 -8.32 16.97 5.74
C LEU A 458 -8.92 15.66 5.19
N PHE A 459 -8.29 14.56 5.54
CA PHE A 459 -8.62 13.25 5.05
C PHE A 459 -8.91 12.30 6.23
N PRO A 460 -10.14 12.28 6.73
CA PRO A 460 -10.55 11.31 7.73
C PRO A 460 -10.45 9.89 7.17
N THR A 461 -10.15 8.91 8.01
CA THR A 461 -10.17 7.50 7.62
C THR A 461 -11.61 7.11 7.33
N THR A 462 -11.98 6.96 6.07
CA THR A 462 -13.34 6.56 5.66
C THR A 462 -13.27 5.34 4.75
N ARG A 463 -14.14 4.38 5.02
CA ARG A 463 -14.42 3.32 4.05
C ARG A 463 -15.56 3.78 3.16
N LEU A 464 -15.24 4.10 1.92
CA LEU A 464 -16.23 4.57 0.97
C LEU A 464 -17.07 3.41 0.41
N GLY A 465 -16.47 2.23 0.26
CA GLY A 465 -17.11 1.03 -0.27
C GLY A 465 -16.20 -0.18 -0.16
N THR A 466 -16.56 -1.28 -0.81
CA THR A 466 -15.74 -2.49 -0.86
C THR A 466 -14.86 -2.47 -2.09
N VAL A 467 -13.56 -2.35 -1.93
CA VAL A 467 -12.59 -2.49 -3.02
C VAL A 467 -12.51 -3.94 -3.46
N VAL A 468 -12.88 -4.21 -4.71
CA VAL A 468 -12.83 -5.53 -5.34
C VAL A 468 -11.43 -5.79 -5.88
N ARG A 469 -10.95 -4.86 -6.70
CA ARG A 469 -9.64 -4.93 -7.36
C ARG A 469 -9.09 -3.52 -7.59
N THR A 470 -7.78 -3.38 -7.62
CA THR A 470 -7.09 -2.14 -8.01
C THR A 470 -6.33 -2.38 -9.31
N HIS A 471 -6.54 -1.52 -10.28
CA HIS A 471 -5.81 -1.45 -11.54
C HIS A 471 -4.80 -0.31 -11.44
N GLN A 472 -3.50 -0.64 -11.39
CA GLN A 472 -2.43 0.35 -11.36
C GLN A 472 -1.63 0.26 -12.66
N TRP A 473 -1.33 1.39 -13.27
CA TRP A 473 -0.58 1.44 -14.50
C TRP A 473 0.83 1.94 -14.27
N PHE A 474 1.80 1.15 -14.68
CA PHE A 474 3.23 1.45 -14.54
C PHE A 474 3.87 1.64 -15.93
N PRO A 475 3.66 2.79 -16.60
CA PRO A 475 4.02 2.97 -18.01
C PRO A 475 5.53 2.90 -18.25
N ASN A 476 6.34 3.30 -17.28
CA ASN A 476 7.78 3.19 -17.34
C ASN A 476 8.36 2.74 -15.99
N ARG A 477 8.88 1.51 -15.98
CA ARG A 477 9.44 0.88 -14.77
C ARG A 477 10.93 1.17 -14.58
N THR A 478 11.58 1.78 -15.53
CA THR A 478 13.04 1.84 -15.51
C THR A 478 13.62 3.06 -14.85
N ASN A 479 13.05 4.27 -15.04
CA ASN A 479 13.68 5.49 -14.54
C ASN A 479 12.73 6.67 -14.26
N GLU A 480 11.42 6.50 -14.24
CA GLU A 480 10.53 7.64 -14.22
C GLU A 480 9.58 7.67 -13.03
N ALA A 481 9.53 8.84 -12.41
CA ALA A 481 8.72 9.16 -11.27
C ALA A 481 7.23 9.35 -11.57
N SER A 482 6.72 8.76 -12.67
CA SER A 482 5.29 8.72 -12.95
C SER A 482 4.66 7.54 -12.23
N TYR A 483 3.70 7.81 -11.36
CA TYR A 483 2.97 6.79 -10.62
C TYR A 483 1.54 7.24 -10.35
N ALA A 484 0.66 6.25 -10.13
CA ALA A 484 -0.65 6.44 -9.53
C ALA A 484 -0.85 5.31 -8.52
N LEU A 485 -0.95 5.65 -7.25
CA LEU A 485 -0.97 4.72 -6.13
C LEU A 485 -2.23 4.94 -5.30
N PHE A 486 -2.90 3.86 -4.92
CA PHE A 486 -4.11 3.87 -4.14
C PHE A 486 -3.90 3.24 -2.76
N ASP A 487 -4.41 3.92 -1.73
CA ASP A 487 -4.49 3.40 -0.37
C ASP A 487 -5.96 3.06 -0.04
N PRO A 488 -6.32 1.77 0.05
CA PRO A 488 -7.69 1.36 0.30
C PRO A 488 -8.18 1.61 1.74
N LYS A 489 -7.28 1.87 2.69
CA LYS A 489 -7.68 2.20 4.06
C LYS A 489 -8.26 3.60 4.16
N THR A 490 -7.66 4.54 3.45
CA THR A 490 -8.02 5.97 3.51
C THR A 490 -8.75 6.43 2.25
N TRP A 491 -8.93 5.56 1.26
CA TRP A 491 -9.46 5.92 -0.06
C TRP A 491 -8.74 7.11 -0.69
N THR A 492 -7.42 7.09 -0.59
CA THR A 492 -6.56 8.15 -1.10
C THR A 492 -5.78 7.67 -2.31
N VAL A 493 -5.79 8.46 -3.37
CA VAL A 493 -4.96 8.29 -4.57
C VAL A 493 -3.85 9.33 -4.56
N ARG A 494 -2.63 8.88 -4.81
CA ARG A 494 -1.45 9.73 -4.97
C ARG A 494 -0.86 9.53 -6.34
N MET A 495 -0.68 10.64 -7.06
CA MET A 495 -0.24 10.63 -8.44
C MET A 495 0.94 11.55 -8.65
N SER A 496 1.86 11.13 -9.52
CA SER A 496 2.92 11.97 -10.08
C SER A 496 3.02 11.72 -11.57
N SER A 497 3.25 12.76 -12.34
CA SER A 497 3.61 12.66 -13.75
C SER A 497 4.87 13.48 -14.01
N ASN A 498 5.89 12.82 -14.52
CA ASN A 498 7.24 13.39 -14.62
C ASN A 498 7.76 13.55 -16.04
N GLN A 499 6.96 13.23 -17.10
CA GLN A 499 7.43 13.26 -18.47
C GLN A 499 6.52 13.92 -19.49
N GLU A 500 7.18 14.48 -20.52
CA GLU A 500 6.57 15.28 -21.56
C GLU A 500 5.85 14.49 -22.66
N ALA A 501 6.27 13.27 -22.96
CA ALA A 501 5.82 12.61 -24.20
C ALA A 501 4.97 11.35 -24.01
N THR A 502 5.12 10.63 -22.91
CA THR A 502 4.42 9.35 -22.66
C THR A 502 3.92 9.20 -21.21
N GLY A 503 4.21 10.19 -20.38
CA GLY A 503 3.96 10.17 -18.96
C GLY A 503 2.50 10.42 -18.64
N TRP A 504 1.76 9.35 -18.48
CA TRP A 504 0.46 9.39 -17.81
C TRP A 504 0.46 8.38 -16.70
N ALA A 505 -0.17 8.77 -15.62
CA ALA A 505 -0.34 7.95 -14.44
C ALA A 505 -1.83 7.67 -14.30
N LEU A 506 -2.18 6.40 -14.16
CA LEU A 506 -3.56 5.95 -14.07
C LEU A 506 -3.71 4.92 -12.96
N VAL A 507 -4.76 5.10 -12.16
CA VAL A 507 -5.25 4.07 -11.26
C VAL A 507 -6.75 3.94 -11.38
N GLY A 508 -7.25 2.72 -11.55
CA GLY A 508 -8.66 2.36 -11.50
C GLY A 508 -8.96 1.58 -10.22
N ILE A 509 -9.97 2.02 -9.49
CA ILE A 509 -10.43 1.40 -8.25
C ILE A 509 -11.75 0.71 -8.57
N GLU A 510 -11.71 -0.59 -8.76
CA GLU A 510 -12.91 -1.40 -8.91
C GLU A 510 -13.55 -1.62 -7.55
N ALA A 511 -14.80 -1.16 -7.40
CA ALA A 511 -15.48 -1.15 -6.12
C ALA A 511 -16.96 -1.45 -6.21
N GLU A 512 -17.52 -1.91 -5.10
CA GLU A 512 -18.95 -2.16 -4.88
C GLU A 512 -19.44 -1.35 -3.68
N ARG A 513 -20.75 -1.11 -3.62
CA ARG A 513 -21.43 -0.41 -2.51
C ARG A 513 -20.90 0.99 -2.26
N LEU A 514 -20.59 1.69 -3.35
CA LEU A 514 -20.30 3.10 -3.25
C LEU A 514 -21.55 3.88 -2.85
N PRO A 515 -21.42 4.99 -2.10
CA PRO A 515 -22.52 5.89 -1.80
C PRO A 515 -23.02 6.57 -3.07
N ASP A 516 -24.24 7.09 -3.04
CA ASP A 516 -24.85 7.83 -4.13
C ASP A 516 -24.06 9.08 -4.54
N TYR A 517 -23.32 9.63 -3.59
CA TYR A 517 -22.48 10.82 -3.77
C TYR A 517 -21.10 10.60 -3.17
N ILE A 518 -20.05 10.93 -3.93
CA ILE A 518 -18.66 10.87 -3.48
C ILE A 518 -18.09 12.27 -3.42
N GLN A 519 -17.70 12.73 -2.23
CA GLN A 519 -16.91 13.94 -2.06
C GLN A 519 -15.47 13.68 -2.50
N VAL A 520 -14.96 14.51 -3.39
CA VAL A 520 -13.56 14.55 -3.82
C VAL A 520 -12.86 15.69 -3.12
N ASN A 521 -11.81 15.37 -2.38
CA ASN A 521 -10.90 16.35 -1.79
C ASN A 521 -9.52 16.18 -2.41
N GLY A 522 -9.04 17.20 -3.10
CA GLY A 522 -7.77 17.17 -3.81
C GLY A 522 -6.75 18.15 -3.24
N LYS A 523 -5.48 17.75 -3.31
CA LYS A 523 -4.35 18.62 -2.99
C LYS A 523 -3.27 18.46 -4.06
N ARG A 524 -2.72 19.57 -4.53
CA ARG A 524 -1.68 19.59 -5.55
C ARG A 524 -0.45 20.31 -5.07
N ASN A 525 0.69 19.76 -5.42
CA ASN A 525 1.98 20.42 -5.32
C ASN A 525 2.59 20.55 -6.72
N GLY A 526 3.01 21.75 -7.09
CA GLY A 526 3.52 22.08 -8.42
C GLY A 526 2.46 22.62 -9.39
N SER A 527 2.91 23.15 -10.52
CA SER A 527 2.06 23.70 -11.56
C SER A 527 1.86 22.69 -12.69
N MET A 528 0.61 22.35 -12.94
CA MET A 528 0.24 21.43 -14.00
C MET A 528 0.17 22.14 -15.35
N ARG A 529 0.90 21.62 -16.34
CA ARG A 529 0.84 22.06 -17.74
C ARG A 529 0.21 20.97 -18.58
N ARG A 530 -0.47 21.35 -19.66
CA ARG A 530 -1.05 20.38 -20.58
C ARG A 530 0.01 19.79 -21.50
N SER A 531 -0.17 18.52 -21.84
CA SER A 531 0.53 17.86 -22.94
C SER A 531 -0.31 18.00 -24.21
N GLY A 532 0.06 18.93 -25.09
CA GLY A 532 -0.62 19.08 -26.37
C GLY A 532 -2.13 19.32 -26.29
N SER A 533 -2.93 18.50 -26.96
CA SER A 533 -4.39 18.58 -27.02
C SER A 533 -5.11 17.79 -25.92
N ASN A 534 -4.38 17.08 -25.04
CA ASN A 534 -4.97 16.17 -24.07
C ASN A 534 -5.26 16.84 -22.72
N TYR A 535 -6.12 16.23 -21.92
CA TYR A 535 -6.40 16.64 -20.53
C TYR A 535 -5.14 16.51 -19.67
N ALA A 536 -5.05 17.34 -18.63
CA ALA A 536 -3.96 17.25 -17.66
C ALA A 536 -4.32 16.33 -16.48
N LEU A 537 -5.58 16.34 -16.09
CA LEU A 537 -6.11 15.56 -14.96
C LEU A 537 -7.59 15.34 -15.17
N CYS A 538 -8.06 14.13 -14.92
CA CYS A 538 -9.48 13.82 -14.89
C CYS A 538 -9.79 12.70 -13.89
N LEU A 539 -11.05 12.64 -13.49
CA LEU A 539 -11.65 11.53 -12.76
C LEU A 539 -12.73 10.90 -13.65
N ARG A 540 -12.88 9.60 -13.57
CA ARG A 540 -13.84 8.88 -14.42
C ARG A 540 -14.51 7.78 -13.62
N ILE A 541 -15.77 7.53 -13.91
CA ILE A 541 -16.50 6.35 -13.41
C ILE A 541 -16.98 5.53 -14.62
N ASP A 542 -16.68 4.25 -14.57
CA ASP A 542 -17.21 3.22 -15.47
C ASP A 542 -18.20 2.36 -14.70
N TYR A 543 -19.41 2.19 -15.24
CA TYR A 543 -20.50 1.44 -14.61
C TYR A 543 -20.65 0.07 -15.24
N GLN A 544 -20.75 -0.97 -14.41
CA GLN A 544 -20.91 -2.34 -14.85
C GLN A 544 -22.40 -2.72 -14.92
N ALA A 545 -22.80 -3.37 -16.01
CA ALA A 545 -24.15 -3.92 -16.19
C ALA A 545 -24.28 -5.30 -15.52
N SER A 546 -25.51 -5.80 -15.47
CA SER A 546 -25.84 -7.14 -14.96
C SER A 546 -25.13 -8.26 -15.73
N THR A 547 -24.74 -8.02 -16.98
CA THR A 547 -23.93 -8.93 -17.82
C THR A 547 -22.48 -9.08 -17.33
N GLY A 548 -22.00 -8.18 -16.46
CA GLY A 548 -20.61 -8.10 -16.03
C GLY A 548 -19.72 -7.23 -16.92
N GLU A 549 -20.26 -6.64 -17.98
CA GLU A 549 -19.56 -5.71 -18.87
C GLU A 549 -19.68 -4.27 -18.37
N TYR A 550 -18.66 -3.45 -18.58
CA TYR A 550 -18.71 -2.01 -18.32
C TYR A 550 -19.34 -1.32 -19.54
N VAL A 551 -20.54 -0.78 -19.37
CA VAL A 551 -21.41 -0.33 -20.47
C VAL A 551 -21.59 1.17 -20.54
N HIS A 552 -21.29 1.91 -19.48
CA HIS A 552 -21.46 3.35 -19.43
C HIS A 552 -20.29 4.00 -18.66
N SER A 553 -19.86 5.17 -19.13
CA SER A 553 -18.72 5.88 -18.56
C SER A 553 -18.90 7.39 -18.54
N VAL A 554 -18.58 8.00 -17.39
CA VAL A 554 -18.65 9.44 -17.18
C VAL A 554 -17.29 9.97 -16.74
N LEU A 555 -16.82 11.03 -17.39
CA LEU A 555 -15.54 11.65 -17.12
C LEU A 555 -15.72 13.08 -16.62
N PHE A 556 -15.08 13.41 -15.50
CA PHE A 556 -15.07 14.71 -14.86
C PHE A 556 -13.72 15.40 -15.06
N HIS A 557 -13.73 16.66 -15.53
CA HIS A 557 -12.50 17.42 -15.74
C HIS A 557 -12.66 18.91 -15.37
N GLY A 558 -11.58 19.54 -14.92
CA GLY A 558 -11.55 20.96 -14.54
C GLY A 558 -11.01 21.92 -15.60
N GLY A 559 -10.92 21.51 -16.86
CA GLY A 559 -10.29 22.32 -17.90
C GLY A 559 -10.86 22.06 -19.29
N VAL A 560 -10.00 21.79 -20.26
CA VAL A 560 -10.39 21.34 -21.60
C VAL A 560 -10.08 19.87 -21.70
N TYR A 561 -11.08 19.05 -22.01
CA TYR A 561 -10.90 17.64 -22.35
C TYR A 561 -10.92 17.49 -23.87
N ARG A 562 -9.89 16.85 -24.40
CA ARG A 562 -9.80 16.43 -25.79
C ARG A 562 -8.98 15.15 -25.85
N ASP A 563 -9.64 14.01 -25.82
CA ASP A 563 -9.00 12.73 -26.03
C ASP A 563 -9.59 12.07 -27.25
N THR A 564 -8.75 11.80 -28.24
CA THR A 564 -9.13 11.15 -29.50
C THR A 564 -8.53 9.75 -29.62
N ARG A 565 -7.91 9.24 -28.54
CA ARG A 565 -7.24 7.94 -28.56
C ARG A 565 -8.29 6.82 -28.68
N THR A 566 -8.07 5.94 -29.62
CA THR A 566 -8.93 4.76 -29.86
C THR A 566 -8.59 3.57 -28.97
N THR A 567 -7.60 3.72 -28.08
CA THR A 567 -7.19 2.67 -27.15
C THR A 567 -8.27 2.34 -26.12
N VAL A 568 -8.25 1.13 -25.61
CA VAL A 568 -9.08 0.70 -24.48
C VAL A 568 -8.30 0.85 -23.18
N LEU A 569 -9.06 1.00 -22.07
CA LEU A 569 -8.52 0.94 -20.72
C LEU A 569 -8.28 -0.54 -20.33
N PRO A 570 -7.45 -0.80 -19.31
CA PRO A 570 -7.11 -2.18 -18.92
C PRO A 570 -8.32 -3.10 -18.66
N TRP A 571 -9.41 -2.55 -18.21
CA TRP A 571 -10.67 -3.28 -17.98
C TRP A 571 -11.60 -3.36 -19.20
N GLY A 572 -11.06 -3.05 -20.40
CA GLY A 572 -11.76 -3.26 -21.68
C GLY A 572 -12.64 -2.12 -22.16
N THR A 573 -12.88 -1.08 -21.36
CA THR A 573 -13.71 0.06 -21.78
C THR A 573 -12.99 0.98 -22.76
N LYS A 574 -13.73 1.64 -23.63
CA LYS A 574 -13.17 2.65 -24.53
C LYS A 574 -12.58 3.80 -23.70
N ARG A 575 -11.42 4.31 -24.13
CA ARG A 575 -10.82 5.45 -23.47
C ARG A 575 -11.65 6.74 -23.59
N VAL A 576 -12.28 6.95 -24.74
CA VAL A 576 -13.26 8.04 -24.91
C VAL A 576 -14.53 7.69 -24.14
N PRO A 577 -14.89 8.49 -23.13
CA PRO A 577 -16.08 8.23 -22.30
C PRO A 577 -17.37 8.50 -23.07
N ASP A 578 -18.49 7.96 -22.59
CA ASP A 578 -19.81 8.21 -23.14
C ASP A 578 -20.31 9.61 -22.77
N GLU A 579 -19.94 10.08 -21.59
CA GLU A 579 -20.32 11.40 -21.08
C GLU A 579 -19.09 12.16 -20.55
N VAL A 580 -19.05 13.49 -20.80
CA VAL A 580 -17.98 14.38 -20.32
C VAL A 580 -18.58 15.54 -19.54
N VAL A 581 -18.23 15.64 -18.28
CA VAL A 581 -18.74 16.67 -17.36
C VAL A 581 -17.59 17.61 -16.98
N ARG A 582 -17.80 18.90 -17.22
CA ARG A 582 -16.87 19.93 -16.74
C ARG A 582 -17.24 20.31 -15.30
N VAL A 583 -16.24 20.34 -14.42
CA VAL A 583 -16.36 20.80 -13.05
C VAL A 583 -15.47 22.02 -12.83
N ASP A 584 -15.86 22.92 -11.95
CA ASP A 584 -15.11 24.15 -11.70
C ASP A 584 -13.79 23.87 -10.97
N ASN A 585 -13.81 22.95 -10.03
CA ASN A 585 -12.65 22.59 -9.23
C ASN A 585 -12.59 21.07 -8.99
N LEU A 586 -11.66 20.38 -9.67
CA LEU A 586 -11.42 18.95 -9.45
C LEU A 586 -10.90 18.60 -8.05
N ASN A 587 -10.39 19.59 -7.31
CA ASN A 587 -9.88 19.36 -5.97
C ASN A 587 -10.96 19.50 -4.87
N ASP A 588 -12.16 19.91 -5.25
CA ASP A 588 -13.28 20.06 -4.32
C ASP A 588 -14.59 20.01 -5.11
N PHE A 589 -15.16 18.81 -5.25
CA PHE A 589 -16.46 18.64 -5.89
C PHE A 589 -17.09 17.32 -5.46
N VAL A 590 -18.36 17.15 -5.74
CA VAL A 590 -19.12 15.93 -5.46
C VAL A 590 -19.42 15.20 -6.76
N ILE A 591 -19.04 13.93 -6.83
CA ILE A 591 -19.42 13.04 -7.94
C ILE A 591 -20.82 12.47 -7.64
N PRO A 592 -21.83 12.74 -8.49
CA PRO A 592 -23.17 12.18 -8.30
C PRO A 592 -23.26 10.78 -8.92
N VAL A 593 -22.76 9.77 -8.20
CA VAL A 593 -22.68 8.38 -8.69
C VAL A 593 -24.03 7.84 -9.12
N ALA A 594 -25.08 8.08 -8.32
CA ALA A 594 -26.44 7.58 -8.58
C ALA A 594 -27.11 8.20 -9.82
N GLU A 595 -26.72 9.42 -10.19
CA GLU A 595 -27.36 10.16 -11.30
C GLU A 595 -26.97 9.63 -12.68
N HIS A 596 -25.85 8.92 -12.78
CA HIS A 596 -25.29 8.43 -14.03
C HIS A 596 -25.40 6.91 -14.20
N GLN A 597 -26.10 6.22 -13.29
CA GLN A 597 -26.22 4.77 -13.32
C GLN A 597 -27.09 4.32 -14.52
N PRO A 598 -26.64 3.34 -15.32
CA PRO A 598 -27.47 2.72 -16.33
C PRO A 598 -28.62 1.91 -15.69
N ALA A 599 -29.68 1.65 -16.44
CA ALA A 599 -30.88 0.99 -15.92
C ALA A 599 -30.62 -0.43 -15.39
N ASP A 600 -29.62 -1.12 -15.93
CA ASP A 600 -29.23 -2.49 -15.56
C ASP A 600 -27.96 -2.57 -14.69
N PHE A 601 -27.64 -1.47 -14.01
CA PHE A 601 -26.47 -1.36 -13.13
C PHE A 601 -26.48 -2.44 -12.03
N ASN A 602 -25.37 -3.15 -11.89
CA ASN A 602 -25.24 -4.26 -10.95
C ASN A 602 -24.61 -3.88 -9.58
N GLY A 603 -24.29 -2.60 -9.37
CA GLY A 603 -23.68 -2.12 -8.13
C GLY A 603 -22.15 -2.02 -8.19
N ARG A 604 -21.51 -2.40 -9.31
CA ARG A 604 -20.04 -2.37 -9.47
C ARG A 604 -19.58 -1.24 -10.39
N VAL A 605 -18.58 -0.50 -9.98
CA VAL A 605 -17.98 0.58 -10.75
C VAL A 605 -16.46 0.49 -10.76
N ILE A 606 -15.82 1.16 -11.73
CA ILE A 606 -14.40 1.52 -11.64
C ILE A 606 -14.29 3.04 -11.54
N LEU A 607 -13.78 3.52 -10.41
CA LEU A 607 -13.40 4.91 -10.21
C LEU A 607 -11.95 5.08 -10.65
N THR A 608 -11.71 5.87 -11.70
CA THR A 608 -10.39 6.06 -12.29
C THR A 608 -9.87 7.47 -12.04
N CYS A 609 -8.63 7.56 -11.59
CA CYS A 609 -7.85 8.79 -11.62
C CYS A 609 -6.82 8.68 -12.74
N ASP A 610 -6.81 9.66 -13.65
CA ASP A 610 -5.92 9.69 -14.80
C ASP A 610 -5.25 11.07 -14.90
N MET A 611 -3.92 11.08 -14.91
CA MET A 611 -3.11 12.29 -15.01
C MET A 611 -2.13 12.19 -16.16
N ALA A 612 -2.22 13.17 -17.07
CA ALA A 612 -1.24 13.38 -18.15
C ALA A 612 -0.76 14.83 -18.08
N SER A 613 0.44 15.05 -17.57
CA SER A 613 1.01 16.40 -17.38
C SER A 613 2.39 16.50 -17.99
N ILE A 614 2.69 17.68 -18.53
CA ILE A 614 4.04 18.08 -18.88
C ILE A 614 4.65 18.79 -17.67
N GLY A 615 5.81 18.34 -17.24
CA GLY A 615 6.61 19.00 -16.21
C GLY A 615 6.99 18.08 -15.05
N SER A 616 8.23 18.19 -14.64
CA SER A 616 8.76 17.45 -13.50
C SER A 616 8.17 17.94 -12.19
N GLY A 617 7.90 17.02 -11.29
CA GLY A 617 7.57 17.33 -9.89
C GLY A 617 6.12 17.74 -9.61
N VAL A 618 5.18 17.55 -10.55
CA VAL A 618 3.76 17.75 -10.26
C VAL A 618 3.23 16.52 -9.54
N LYS A 619 2.69 16.75 -8.35
CA LYS A 619 2.07 15.73 -7.51
C LYS A 619 0.63 16.12 -7.20
N GLN A 620 -0.27 15.14 -7.31
CA GLN A 620 -1.68 15.31 -7.04
C GLN A 620 -2.15 14.21 -6.10
N ASN A 621 -2.79 14.63 -5.02
CA ASN A 621 -3.48 13.70 -4.13
C ASN A 621 -4.98 13.91 -4.27
N PHE A 622 -5.73 12.79 -4.23
CA PHE A 622 -7.18 12.81 -4.06
C PHE A 622 -7.53 11.92 -2.89
N GLN A 623 -8.45 12.38 -2.08
CA GLN A 623 -9.18 11.53 -1.16
C GLN A 623 -10.66 11.54 -1.53
N PHE A 624 -11.24 10.35 -1.45
CA PHE A 624 -12.65 10.11 -1.67
C PHE A 624 -13.32 9.79 -0.33
N SER A 625 -14.45 10.44 -0.07
CA SER A 625 -15.29 10.19 1.10
C SER A 625 -16.76 10.22 0.71
N GLU A 626 -17.64 9.77 1.60
CA GLU A 626 -19.07 9.90 1.40
C GLU A 626 -19.42 11.38 1.27
N GLY A 627 -20.10 11.72 0.19
CA GLY A 627 -20.56 13.07 -0.10
C GLY A 627 -22.02 13.24 0.32
N THR A 628 -22.38 14.46 0.58
CA THR A 628 -23.80 14.84 0.61
C THR A 628 -24.12 15.53 -0.71
N PRO A 629 -25.36 15.50 -1.22
CA PRO A 629 -25.73 16.34 -2.33
C PRO A 629 -25.37 17.78 -1.93
N THR A 630 -24.28 18.30 -2.49
CA THR A 630 -23.94 19.70 -2.30
C THR A 630 -25.11 20.47 -2.86
N GLY A 631 -25.72 21.26 -2.02
CA GLY A 631 -26.78 22.14 -2.45
C GLY A 631 -26.33 22.82 -3.73
N ILE A 632 -27.13 22.69 -4.77
CA ILE A 632 -26.96 23.45 -6.00
C ILE A 632 -26.59 24.85 -5.54
N SER A 633 -25.43 25.35 -5.94
CA SER A 633 -25.02 26.71 -5.62
C SER A 633 -26.13 27.64 -6.10
N THR A 634 -26.88 28.17 -5.16
CA THR A 634 -27.82 29.25 -5.46
C THR A 634 -26.98 30.38 -6.05
N PRO A 635 -27.25 30.81 -7.27
CA PRO A 635 -26.63 32.03 -7.78
C PRO A 635 -26.98 33.13 -6.80
N THR A 636 -25.98 33.80 -6.21
CA THR A 636 -26.22 35.03 -5.45
C THR A 636 -26.90 35.98 -6.41
N PRO A 637 -28.12 36.50 -6.15
CA PRO A 637 -28.75 37.44 -7.03
C PRO A 637 -27.91 38.70 -7.05
N THR A 638 -27.25 38.98 -8.15
CA THR A 638 -26.80 40.35 -8.43
C THR A 638 -28.07 41.19 -8.57
N ALA A 639 -28.24 42.17 -7.67
CA ALA A 639 -29.34 43.08 -7.73
C ALA A 639 -29.32 43.86 -9.06
N GLY A 640 -30.23 43.49 -9.98
CA GLY A 640 -30.39 44.11 -11.28
C GLY A 640 -31.30 43.29 -12.16
N GLU A 641 -32.55 43.68 -12.28
CA GLU A 641 -33.59 43.27 -13.21
C GLU A 641 -34.25 41.90 -12.99
N VAL A 642 -35.47 41.93 -12.49
CA VAL A 642 -36.39 40.79 -12.40
C VAL A 642 -36.85 40.45 -13.82
N GLN A 643 -36.23 39.40 -14.40
CA GLN A 643 -36.78 38.70 -15.58
C GLN A 643 -37.56 37.49 -15.10
N GLU A 644 -38.77 37.28 -15.64
CA GLU A 644 -39.62 36.14 -15.27
C GLU A 644 -38.94 34.79 -15.64
N GLU A 645 -38.47 34.07 -14.62
CA GLU A 645 -38.01 32.69 -14.76
C GLU A 645 -39.18 31.71 -14.70
N ALA A 646 -39.19 30.71 -15.60
CA ALA A 646 -40.18 29.67 -15.57
C ALA A 646 -39.65 28.42 -14.90
N PHE A 647 -40.36 27.92 -13.90
CA PHE A 647 -40.03 26.71 -13.15
C PHE A 647 -40.79 25.51 -13.68
N TYR A 648 -40.12 24.37 -13.77
CA TYR A 648 -40.70 23.11 -14.23
C TYR A 648 -40.35 22.00 -13.24
N ASP A 649 -41.27 21.05 -13.03
CA ASP A 649 -40.96 19.82 -12.31
C ASP A 649 -40.06 18.90 -13.17
N LEU A 650 -39.58 17.79 -12.60
CA LEU A 650 -38.70 16.85 -13.29
C LEU A 650 -39.37 16.12 -14.47
N THR A 651 -40.70 16.23 -14.59
CA THR A 651 -41.47 15.70 -15.72
C THR A 651 -41.68 16.72 -16.84
N GLY A 652 -41.12 17.95 -16.66
CA GLY A 652 -41.26 19.05 -17.64
C GLY A 652 -42.56 19.85 -17.52
N ARG A 653 -43.34 19.65 -16.45
CA ARG A 653 -44.59 20.40 -16.21
C ARG A 653 -44.26 21.73 -15.53
N ARG A 654 -44.79 22.83 -16.06
CA ARG A 654 -44.59 24.19 -15.48
C ARG A 654 -45.20 24.27 -14.08
N MET A 655 -44.42 24.78 -13.13
CA MET A 655 -44.83 25.01 -11.75
C MET A 655 -45.17 26.48 -11.52
N HIS A 656 -46.10 26.76 -10.62
CA HIS A 656 -46.47 28.12 -10.24
C HIS A 656 -45.55 28.69 -9.13
N HIS A 657 -44.95 27.81 -8.35
CA HIS A 657 -43.98 28.14 -7.34
C HIS A 657 -42.85 27.10 -7.36
N ALA A 658 -41.61 27.55 -7.18
CA ALA A 658 -40.47 26.64 -7.06
C ALA A 658 -40.47 26.00 -5.66
N GLU A 659 -40.58 24.69 -5.58
CA GLU A 659 -40.38 23.91 -4.35
C GLU A 659 -39.79 22.53 -4.66
N GLY A 660 -38.90 22.09 -3.81
CA GLY A 660 -38.21 20.83 -4.04
C GLY A 660 -37.24 20.92 -5.21
N LEU A 661 -37.00 19.80 -5.88
CA LEU A 661 -36.12 19.74 -7.06
C LEU A 661 -36.90 20.18 -8.30
N CYS A 662 -36.46 21.24 -8.96
CA CYS A 662 -37.14 21.79 -10.15
C CYS A 662 -36.13 22.22 -11.22
N ILE A 663 -36.58 22.36 -12.45
CA ILE A 663 -35.80 22.88 -13.58
C ILE A 663 -36.22 24.36 -13.78
N VAL A 664 -35.24 25.25 -13.74
CA VAL A 664 -35.40 26.64 -14.14
C VAL A 664 -35.03 26.78 -15.60
N ARG A 665 -35.93 27.43 -16.37
CA ARG A 665 -35.59 27.88 -17.72
C ARG A 665 -35.36 29.37 -17.72
N HIS A 666 -34.16 29.76 -18.06
CA HIS A 666 -33.75 31.15 -18.16
C HIS A 666 -34.23 31.79 -19.47
N THR A 667 -34.27 33.11 -19.51
CA THR A 667 -34.73 33.85 -20.69
C THR A 667 -33.85 33.71 -21.91
N ASP A 668 -32.59 33.33 -21.75
CA ASP A 668 -31.65 32.98 -22.82
C ASP A 668 -31.91 31.57 -23.43
N GLY A 669 -32.90 30.85 -22.89
CA GLY A 669 -33.27 29.49 -23.32
C GLY A 669 -32.45 28.39 -22.63
N SER A 670 -31.48 28.73 -21.82
CA SER A 670 -30.75 27.75 -21.01
C SER A 670 -31.63 27.19 -19.89
N THR A 671 -31.31 25.98 -19.42
CA THR A 671 -32.05 25.35 -18.33
C THR A 671 -31.10 24.94 -17.23
N GLN A 672 -31.54 25.11 -15.98
CA GLN A 672 -30.78 24.75 -14.78
C GLN A 672 -31.68 23.96 -13.81
N LYS A 673 -31.14 22.90 -13.22
CA LYS A 673 -31.79 22.16 -12.14
C LYS A 673 -31.49 22.83 -10.80
N ILE A 674 -32.52 23.19 -10.05
CA ILE A 674 -32.36 23.83 -8.72
C ILE A 674 -33.20 23.08 -7.68
N TYR A 675 -32.75 23.15 -6.42
CA TYR A 675 -33.53 22.70 -5.27
C TYR A 675 -33.94 23.91 -4.44
N VAL A 676 -35.25 24.08 -4.25
CA VAL A 676 -35.81 25.13 -3.40
C VAL A 676 -36.35 24.46 -2.14
N PRO A 677 -35.77 24.74 -0.95
CA PRO A 677 -36.28 24.20 0.32
C PRO A 677 -37.74 24.63 0.53
N ARG A 678 -38.54 23.75 1.15
CA ARG A 678 -39.91 24.06 1.59
C ARG A 678 -39.93 25.09 2.70
#